data_ed43aef3f16771d34a27f64827575a64
#
_entry.id   ed43aef3f16771d34a27f64827575a64
#
_cell.length_a   1.000
_cell.length_b   1.000
_cell.length_c   1.000
_cell.angle_alpha   90.00
_cell.angle_beta   90.00
_cell.angle_gamma   90.00
#
_symmetry.space_group_name_H-M   'P 1'
#
loop_
_entity.id
_entity.type
_entity.pdbx_description
1 polymer ?
#
loop_
_entity_poly.entity_id
_entity_poly.type
_entity_poly.pdbx_seq_one_letter_code
_entity_poly.pdbx_strand_id
1 'polypeptide(L)'
;MAKDERKIGRHHLAFYRGWLQGIELAVLAEQYLEDGLDLRLAKSTHRWLQDALSQAALRHGRRGEARLLRTSLRHIVGASNAADEKAQPQAPSIEDFREEEDPDGFYSESELLRMYVEAFPQVIDRRAQRRRNLIQRQLAALKWVESLVATEPVLDDWVTAWFSKTIADRFLVARIYTLADLHERMRVKGFRWWKDVPRLGVKGAERITAWLQGYEATLGPVPLKARKPLRQQNAVELFRHRENSLAIVPMELLELSTELSGAVGKNRDPAGAQISARNDIEAIAAWIEARSGSPHTARSYRKEGERMLHWAVKERGKALADISVDDCMAYRNWLGMLGRTDPAQWPFNIPQDQWIGKRNTPRTDEAWRPFDGPLSLASVKQSMVILRGMFLWLVQARYFVNNPWDVVNKKPARGIEDTRDIELTRVLSESQWKFLMEHIASMDGGPEKARLVFVLLLAYSTGMRLAELVDAKLKHLYSMPLSGRLGQRWMLRVQGKGDKLRAVPMGADVHAALQVYLASRGLAPSPAENDPGTPLIAHIQENKALSASALYKLLRDAFKAAAEVMRMRGHAEDAKQMVKASTHWFRHARGSHLAPAGMPLPLIHHYLGHASLTPNSIYLRNNEENLNLALEVLERRAANA
;
A
#
# COMPACT_ATOMS: atom_id res chain seq x y z
N MET A 1 -42.11 -5.59 -16.48
CA MET A 1 -40.65 -5.75 -16.61
C MET A 1 -40.33 -7.22 -16.52
N ALA A 2 -39.86 -7.86 -17.61
CA ALA A 2 -39.51 -9.27 -17.63
C ALA A 2 -38.37 -9.49 -16.62
N LYS A 3 -38.58 -10.39 -15.65
CA LYS A 3 -37.48 -10.87 -14.80
C LYS A 3 -36.44 -11.46 -15.72
N ASP A 4 -35.21 -10.91 -15.68
CA ASP A 4 -34.11 -11.38 -16.48
C ASP A 4 -33.92 -12.88 -16.33
N GLU A 5 -34.18 -13.60 -17.41
CA GLU A 5 -33.98 -15.03 -17.50
C GLU A 5 -32.46 -15.28 -17.42
N ARG A 6 -32.04 -16.23 -16.57
CA ARG A 6 -30.63 -16.57 -16.36
C ARG A 6 -29.99 -17.01 -17.68
N LYS A 7 -28.94 -16.35 -18.12
CA LYS A 7 -28.25 -16.57 -19.39
C LYS A 7 -27.20 -17.67 -19.27
N ILE A 8 -26.93 -18.36 -20.36
CA ILE A 8 -25.95 -19.45 -20.42
C ILE A 8 -24.70 -18.93 -21.14
N GLY A 9 -23.60 -18.76 -20.41
CA GLY A 9 -22.32 -18.36 -20.95
C GLY A 9 -21.35 -19.52 -21.18
N ARG A 10 -20.22 -19.23 -21.83
CA ARG A 10 -19.16 -20.22 -22.16
C ARG A 10 -18.66 -21.01 -20.95
N HIS A 11 -18.56 -20.38 -19.78
CA HIS A 11 -18.13 -21.03 -18.54
C HIS A 11 -19.13 -22.08 -18.05
N HIS A 12 -20.44 -21.84 -18.17
CA HIS A 12 -21.48 -22.81 -17.88
C HIS A 12 -21.40 -24.02 -18.80
N LEU A 13 -21.14 -23.80 -20.08
CA LEU A 13 -20.99 -24.87 -21.07
C LEU A 13 -19.70 -25.68 -20.84
N ALA A 14 -18.61 -25.02 -20.47
CA ALA A 14 -17.36 -25.68 -20.08
C ALA A 14 -17.54 -26.55 -18.84
N PHE A 15 -18.23 -26.04 -17.81
CA PHE A 15 -18.60 -26.80 -16.62
C PHE A 15 -19.43 -28.05 -16.99
N TYR A 16 -20.43 -27.90 -17.84
CA TYR A 16 -21.30 -29.03 -18.25
C TYR A 16 -20.55 -30.02 -19.11
N ARG A 17 -19.64 -29.57 -19.98
CA ARG A 17 -18.80 -30.42 -20.81
C ARG A 17 -17.89 -31.30 -19.96
N GLY A 18 -17.23 -30.73 -18.94
CA GLY A 18 -16.40 -31.49 -17.99
C GLY A 18 -17.20 -32.56 -17.24
N TRP A 19 -18.45 -32.25 -16.83
CA TRP A 19 -19.33 -33.22 -16.19
C TRP A 19 -19.71 -34.38 -17.11
N LEU A 20 -20.01 -34.12 -18.39
CA LEU A 20 -20.25 -35.16 -19.39
C LEU A 20 -19.02 -36.07 -19.60
N GLN A 21 -17.83 -35.56 -19.39
CA GLN A 21 -16.59 -36.33 -19.48
C GLN A 21 -16.27 -37.13 -18.19
N GLY A 22 -17.08 -36.95 -17.14
CA GLY A 22 -16.96 -37.69 -15.89
C GLY A 22 -16.12 -37.01 -14.81
N ILE A 23 -15.73 -35.75 -14.99
CA ILE A 23 -15.01 -35.00 -13.98
C ILE A 23 -15.96 -34.69 -12.80
N GLU A 24 -15.44 -34.72 -11.59
CA GLU A 24 -16.24 -34.48 -10.37
C GLU A 24 -16.77 -33.03 -10.32
N LEU A 25 -18.03 -32.89 -9.87
CA LEU A 25 -18.71 -31.59 -9.76
C LEU A 25 -17.95 -30.61 -8.85
N ALA A 26 -17.27 -31.10 -7.84
CA ALA A 26 -16.49 -30.24 -6.93
C ALA A 26 -15.32 -29.56 -7.65
N VAL A 27 -14.58 -30.33 -8.45
CA VAL A 27 -13.44 -29.83 -9.25
C VAL A 27 -13.92 -28.84 -10.31
N LEU A 28 -15.02 -29.18 -10.99
CA LEU A 28 -15.59 -28.31 -12.02
C LEU A 28 -16.16 -27.01 -11.44
N ALA A 29 -16.77 -27.08 -10.25
CA ALA A 29 -17.28 -25.90 -9.58
C ALA A 29 -16.16 -24.95 -9.18
N GLU A 30 -15.04 -25.47 -8.68
CA GLU A 30 -13.88 -24.67 -8.34
C GLU A 30 -13.26 -23.97 -9.57
N GLN A 31 -13.28 -24.64 -10.71
CA GLN A 31 -12.66 -24.15 -11.93
C GLN A 31 -13.55 -23.19 -12.74
N TYR A 32 -14.85 -23.41 -12.78
CA TYR A 32 -15.75 -22.72 -13.72
C TYR A 32 -16.86 -21.88 -13.05
N LEU A 33 -17.17 -22.10 -11.76
CA LEU A 33 -18.25 -21.40 -11.08
C LEU A 33 -17.75 -20.40 -10.05
N GLU A 34 -18.44 -19.29 -9.90
CA GLU A 34 -18.09 -18.20 -9.00
C GLU A 34 -18.23 -18.59 -7.51
N ASP A 35 -19.16 -19.52 -7.21
CA ASP A 35 -19.43 -20.02 -5.86
C ASP A 35 -18.40 -21.05 -5.37
N GLY A 36 -17.54 -21.56 -6.25
CA GLY A 36 -16.42 -22.40 -5.94
C GLY A 36 -16.78 -23.71 -5.22
N LEU A 37 -16.32 -23.88 -3.97
CA LEU A 37 -16.44 -25.13 -3.22
C LEU A 37 -17.83 -25.45 -2.67
N ASP A 38 -18.87 -24.62 -2.90
CA ASP A 38 -20.22 -24.96 -2.46
C ASP A 38 -20.86 -26.01 -3.38
N LEU A 39 -20.76 -27.27 -2.97
CA LEU A 39 -21.29 -28.41 -3.71
C LEU A 39 -22.82 -28.35 -3.90
N ARG A 40 -23.54 -27.64 -3.02
CA ARG A 40 -25.03 -27.50 -3.14
C ARG A 40 -25.35 -26.57 -4.30
N LEU A 41 -24.64 -25.47 -4.41
CA LEU A 41 -24.80 -24.50 -5.51
C LEU A 41 -24.33 -25.10 -6.83
N ALA A 42 -23.22 -25.84 -6.85
CA ALA A 42 -22.77 -26.59 -8.03
C ALA A 42 -23.81 -27.58 -8.53
N LYS A 43 -24.46 -28.38 -7.64
CA LYS A 43 -25.57 -29.28 -7.98
C LYS A 43 -26.81 -28.53 -8.49
N SER A 44 -27.12 -27.39 -7.93
CA SER A 44 -28.23 -26.55 -8.37
C SER A 44 -27.96 -25.97 -9.77
N THR A 45 -26.78 -25.45 -10.01
CA THR A 45 -26.34 -24.92 -11.32
C THR A 45 -26.29 -26.05 -12.37
N HIS A 46 -25.82 -27.23 -12.01
CA HIS A 46 -25.85 -28.39 -12.90
C HIS A 46 -27.27 -28.77 -13.32
N ARG A 47 -28.23 -28.86 -12.36
CA ARG A 47 -29.63 -29.17 -12.66
C ARG A 47 -30.25 -28.10 -13.58
N TRP A 48 -30.04 -26.84 -13.25
CA TRP A 48 -30.52 -25.73 -14.06
C TRP A 48 -30.01 -25.82 -15.51
N LEU A 49 -28.68 -26.06 -15.69
CA LEU A 49 -28.08 -26.22 -17.01
C LEU A 49 -28.67 -27.42 -17.77
N GLN A 50 -28.80 -28.56 -17.08
CA GLN A 50 -29.39 -29.76 -17.67
C GLN A 50 -30.81 -29.53 -18.18
N ASP A 51 -31.62 -28.82 -17.40
CA ASP A 51 -33.00 -28.50 -17.79
C ASP A 51 -33.02 -27.48 -18.93
N ALA A 52 -32.25 -26.41 -18.85
CA ALA A 52 -32.23 -25.37 -19.86
C ALA A 52 -31.75 -25.90 -21.22
N LEU A 53 -30.63 -26.67 -21.25
CA LEU A 53 -30.10 -27.28 -22.46
C LEU A 53 -31.05 -28.32 -23.08
N SER A 54 -31.69 -29.14 -22.24
CA SER A 54 -32.69 -30.10 -22.70
C SER A 54 -33.91 -29.42 -23.29
N GLN A 55 -34.41 -28.36 -22.63
CA GLN A 55 -35.57 -27.62 -23.14
C GLN A 55 -35.23 -26.91 -24.46
N ALA A 56 -34.02 -26.35 -24.59
CA ALA A 56 -33.59 -25.78 -25.87
C ALA A 56 -33.61 -26.83 -27.00
N ALA A 57 -33.10 -28.04 -26.75
CA ALA A 57 -33.17 -29.12 -27.71
C ALA A 57 -34.58 -29.53 -28.07
N LEU A 58 -35.49 -29.57 -27.09
CA LEU A 58 -36.92 -29.89 -27.32
C LEU A 58 -37.64 -28.81 -28.15
N ARG A 59 -37.39 -27.53 -27.91
CA ARG A 59 -37.95 -26.41 -28.70
C ARG A 59 -37.59 -26.51 -30.18
N HIS A 60 -36.42 -27.08 -30.48
CA HIS A 60 -35.95 -27.32 -31.86
C HIS A 60 -36.31 -28.72 -32.39
N GLY A 61 -37.23 -29.45 -31.74
CA GLY A 61 -37.75 -30.75 -32.19
C GLY A 61 -36.80 -31.95 -32.00
N ARG A 62 -35.61 -31.75 -31.37
CA ARG A 62 -34.58 -32.78 -31.22
C ARG A 62 -34.72 -33.54 -29.89
N ARG A 63 -35.71 -34.41 -29.80
CA ARG A 63 -36.02 -35.22 -28.58
C ARG A 63 -34.87 -36.15 -28.19
N GLY A 64 -34.13 -36.70 -29.17
CA GLY A 64 -33.00 -37.60 -28.93
C GLY A 64 -31.85 -36.92 -28.21
N GLU A 65 -31.46 -35.74 -28.65
CA GLU A 65 -30.42 -34.92 -28.06
C GLU A 65 -30.80 -34.41 -26.66
N ALA A 66 -32.04 -34.01 -26.47
CA ALA A 66 -32.56 -33.64 -25.16
C ALA A 66 -32.44 -34.78 -24.14
N ARG A 67 -32.71 -36.03 -24.56
CA ARG A 67 -32.54 -37.22 -23.71
C ARG A 67 -31.06 -37.51 -23.44
N LEU A 68 -30.18 -37.38 -24.46
CA LEU A 68 -28.75 -37.59 -24.33
C LEU A 68 -28.13 -36.63 -23.30
N LEU A 69 -28.49 -35.36 -23.33
CA LEU A 69 -28.01 -34.36 -22.39
C LEU A 69 -28.41 -34.65 -20.93
N ARG A 70 -29.53 -35.31 -20.70
CA ARG A 70 -30.00 -35.72 -19.35
C ARG A 70 -29.39 -37.02 -18.85
N THR A 71 -28.79 -37.84 -19.72
CA THR A 71 -28.29 -39.15 -19.36
C THR A 71 -27.01 -39.08 -18.55
N SER A 72 -27.03 -39.53 -17.30
CA SER A 72 -25.81 -39.62 -16.46
C SER A 72 -25.03 -40.89 -16.75
N LEU A 73 -23.72 -40.81 -16.82
CA LEU A 73 -22.81 -41.97 -16.96
C LEU A 73 -22.96 -42.99 -15.81
N ARG A 74 -23.41 -42.56 -14.63
CA ARG A 74 -23.59 -43.43 -13.46
C ARG A 74 -24.75 -44.44 -13.65
N HIS A 75 -25.76 -44.13 -14.46
CA HIS A 75 -26.86 -45.06 -14.73
C HIS A 75 -26.48 -46.21 -15.67
N ILE A 76 -25.37 -46.09 -16.39
CA ILE A 76 -24.94 -47.15 -17.32
C ILE A 76 -23.98 -48.11 -16.61
N VAL A 77 -23.33 -47.67 -15.57
CA VAL A 77 -22.39 -48.48 -14.76
C VAL A 77 -23.10 -49.27 -13.64
N GLY A 78 -24.29 -48.80 -13.20
CA GLY A 78 -25.03 -49.39 -12.06
C GLY A 78 -25.97 -50.55 -12.36
N ALA A 79 -26.17 -50.94 -13.61
CA ALA A 79 -27.14 -52.02 -13.99
C ALA A 79 -26.43 -53.30 -14.47
N SER A 80 -25.39 -53.73 -13.80
CA SER A 80 -24.74 -55.02 -14.05
C SER A 80 -24.77 -55.88 -12.80
N ASN A 81 -25.57 -56.90 -12.83
CA ASN A 81 -25.65 -57.96 -11.79
C ASN A 81 -24.28 -58.61 -11.62
N ALA A 82 -23.95 -58.92 -10.34
CA ALA A 82 -22.78 -59.61 -9.88
C ALA A 82 -22.57 -61.05 -10.44
N ALA A 83 -23.29 -61.42 -11.49
CA ALA A 83 -23.27 -62.75 -12.09
C ALA A 83 -22.25 -62.91 -13.25
N ASP A 84 -21.78 -61.80 -13.84
CA ASP A 84 -20.91 -61.82 -15.03
C ASP A 84 -19.38 -61.73 -14.74
N GLU A 85 -19.01 -61.67 -13.47
CA GLU A 85 -17.58 -61.46 -13.09
C GLU A 85 -16.76 -62.79 -13.06
N LYS A 86 -17.32 -63.96 -13.37
CA LYS A 86 -16.66 -65.28 -13.14
C LYS A 86 -16.04 -65.95 -14.34
N ALA A 87 -15.91 -65.37 -15.51
CA ALA A 87 -15.31 -66.09 -16.65
C ALA A 87 -14.67 -65.16 -17.67
N GLN A 88 -13.54 -64.55 -17.32
CA GLN A 88 -12.57 -64.07 -18.32
C GLN A 88 -11.17 -64.12 -17.73
N PRO A 89 -10.13 -64.61 -18.47
CA PRO A 89 -8.73 -64.52 -18.03
C PRO A 89 -8.38 -63.06 -17.84
N GLN A 90 -7.90 -62.73 -16.65
CA GLN A 90 -7.39 -61.36 -16.32
C GLN A 90 -6.09 -61.20 -17.06
N ALA A 91 -6.05 -60.24 -18.00
CA ALA A 91 -4.77 -59.76 -18.53
C ALA A 91 -3.95 -59.15 -17.37
N PRO A 92 -2.63 -59.32 -17.39
CA PRO A 92 -1.76 -58.72 -16.35
C PRO A 92 -1.91 -57.21 -16.31
N SER A 93 -1.56 -56.58 -15.24
CA SER A 93 -1.55 -55.11 -15.18
C SER A 93 -0.51 -54.56 -16.15
N ILE A 94 -0.65 -53.31 -16.53
CA ILE A 94 0.35 -52.62 -17.41
C ILE A 94 1.72 -52.60 -16.72
N GLU A 95 1.75 -52.57 -15.36
CA GLU A 95 2.98 -52.60 -14.57
C GLU A 95 3.61 -54.00 -14.60
N ASP A 96 2.80 -55.08 -14.45
CA ASP A 96 3.29 -56.46 -14.56
C ASP A 96 3.77 -56.76 -15.96
N PHE A 97 3.09 -56.27 -17.02
CA PHE A 97 3.49 -56.38 -18.42
C PHE A 97 4.79 -55.64 -18.71
N ARG A 98 4.98 -54.49 -18.06
CA ARG A 98 6.22 -53.70 -18.18
C ARG A 98 7.40 -54.45 -17.51
N GLU A 99 7.21 -55.05 -16.35
CA GLU A 99 8.24 -55.81 -15.65
C GLU A 99 8.64 -57.06 -16.46
N GLU A 100 7.73 -57.65 -17.25
CA GLU A 100 7.93 -58.87 -18.04
C GLU A 100 8.55 -58.58 -19.40
N GLU A 101 8.14 -57.54 -20.10
CA GLU A 101 8.54 -57.25 -21.49
C GLU A 101 9.61 -56.14 -21.64
N ASP A 102 9.75 -55.29 -20.62
CA ASP A 102 10.70 -54.16 -20.64
C ASP A 102 11.38 -53.96 -19.24
N PRO A 103 12.05 -54.95 -18.70
CA PRO A 103 12.72 -54.86 -17.40
C PRO A 103 13.83 -53.79 -17.35
N ASP A 104 14.39 -53.44 -18.51
CA ASP A 104 15.47 -52.47 -18.64
C ASP A 104 15.00 -51.05 -19.06
N GLY A 105 13.69 -50.83 -19.25
CA GLY A 105 13.11 -49.50 -19.54
C GLY A 105 13.46 -48.97 -20.93
N PHE A 106 13.56 -49.82 -21.92
CA PHE A 106 13.97 -49.50 -23.32
C PHE A 106 12.88 -48.82 -24.15
N TYR A 107 11.60 -49.11 -23.82
CA TYR A 107 10.44 -48.59 -24.57
C TYR A 107 9.81 -47.38 -23.88
N SER A 108 9.34 -46.41 -24.68
CA SER A 108 8.56 -45.30 -24.16
C SER A 108 7.17 -45.79 -23.68
N GLU A 109 6.54 -45.07 -22.74
CA GLU A 109 5.17 -45.40 -22.24
C GLU A 109 4.16 -45.58 -23.39
N SER A 110 4.29 -44.83 -24.46
CA SER A 110 3.43 -44.92 -25.65
C SER A 110 3.68 -46.17 -26.52
N GLU A 111 4.89 -46.70 -26.53
CA GLU A 111 5.25 -47.91 -27.22
C GLU A 111 4.85 -49.14 -26.41
N LEU A 112 5.11 -49.13 -25.11
CA LEU A 112 4.66 -50.17 -24.18
C LEU A 112 3.11 -50.30 -24.18
N LEU A 113 2.40 -49.18 -24.22
CA LEU A 113 0.94 -49.16 -24.31
C LEU A 113 0.46 -49.78 -25.65
N ARG A 114 1.18 -49.55 -26.74
CA ARG A 114 0.88 -50.17 -28.04
C ARG A 114 1.10 -51.68 -28.02
N MET A 115 2.26 -52.13 -27.50
CA MET A 115 2.58 -53.55 -27.34
C MET A 115 1.58 -54.26 -26.44
N TYR A 116 1.17 -53.65 -25.32
CA TYR A 116 0.15 -54.20 -24.45
C TYR A 116 -1.22 -54.36 -25.14
N VAL A 117 -1.63 -53.37 -25.93
CA VAL A 117 -2.88 -53.42 -26.72
C VAL A 117 -2.84 -54.46 -27.83
N GLU A 118 -1.67 -54.66 -28.44
CA GLU A 118 -1.45 -55.70 -29.46
C GLU A 118 -1.40 -57.11 -28.87
N ALA A 119 -0.80 -57.27 -27.67
CA ALA A 119 -0.71 -58.58 -26.97
C ALA A 119 -2.07 -58.99 -26.37
N PHE A 120 -2.90 -58.02 -25.94
CA PHE A 120 -4.20 -58.28 -25.33
C PHE A 120 -5.36 -57.61 -26.04
N PRO A 121 -5.67 -57.92 -27.29
CA PRO A 121 -6.72 -57.27 -28.08
C PRO A 121 -8.13 -57.46 -27.52
N GLN A 122 -8.34 -58.43 -26.60
CA GLN A 122 -9.62 -58.70 -25.94
C GLN A 122 -9.93 -57.79 -24.76
N VAL A 123 -8.97 -56.99 -24.29
CA VAL A 123 -9.11 -56.03 -23.15
C VAL A 123 -9.79 -54.74 -23.61
N ILE A 124 -10.17 -54.56 -24.85
CA ILE A 124 -11.07 -53.49 -25.30
C ILE A 124 -12.44 -53.77 -24.71
N ASP A 125 -12.62 -53.34 -23.45
CA ASP A 125 -13.88 -53.46 -22.72
C ASP A 125 -15.02 -52.81 -23.54
N ARG A 126 -15.92 -53.66 -24.04
CA ARG A 126 -17.12 -53.23 -24.79
C ARG A 126 -17.88 -52.16 -24.01
N ARG A 127 -17.73 -52.11 -22.67
CA ARG A 127 -18.31 -51.09 -21.78
C ARG A 127 -17.58 -49.76 -21.93
N ALA A 128 -16.24 -49.76 -21.97
CA ALA A 128 -15.45 -48.57 -22.20
C ALA A 128 -15.73 -47.99 -23.61
N GLN A 129 -15.88 -48.83 -24.63
CA GLN A 129 -16.23 -48.41 -25.97
C GLN A 129 -17.65 -47.79 -26.04
N ARG A 130 -18.64 -48.42 -25.38
CA ARG A 130 -19.99 -47.84 -25.28
C ARG A 130 -20.00 -46.51 -24.51
N ARG A 131 -19.22 -46.39 -23.45
CA ARG A 131 -19.05 -45.17 -22.66
C ARG A 131 -18.43 -44.06 -23.53
N ARG A 132 -17.36 -44.33 -24.26
CA ARG A 132 -16.74 -43.39 -25.19
C ARG A 132 -17.72 -42.90 -26.24
N ASN A 133 -18.43 -43.82 -26.89
CA ASN A 133 -19.42 -43.49 -27.91
C ASN A 133 -20.57 -42.63 -27.36
N LEU A 134 -21.01 -42.90 -26.12
CA LEU A 134 -22.06 -42.09 -25.46
C LEU A 134 -21.53 -40.68 -25.19
N ILE A 135 -20.34 -40.53 -24.60
CA ILE A 135 -19.72 -39.23 -24.33
C ILE A 135 -19.56 -38.44 -25.63
N GLN A 136 -19.07 -39.07 -26.73
CA GLN A 136 -18.97 -38.39 -28.01
C GLN A 136 -20.30 -37.87 -28.52
N ARG A 137 -21.38 -38.69 -28.44
CA ARG A 137 -22.72 -38.28 -28.84
C ARG A 137 -23.27 -37.17 -27.98
N GLN A 138 -23.01 -37.19 -26.65
CA GLN A 138 -23.39 -36.14 -25.70
C GLN A 138 -22.65 -34.84 -26.00
N LEU A 139 -21.36 -34.91 -26.27
CA LEU A 139 -20.55 -33.76 -26.66
C LEU A 139 -20.95 -33.15 -28.00
N ALA A 140 -21.36 -33.99 -28.95
CA ALA A 140 -21.87 -33.52 -30.24
C ALA A 140 -23.26 -32.80 -30.03
N ALA A 141 -24.13 -33.39 -29.21
CA ALA A 141 -25.40 -32.77 -28.86
C ALA A 141 -25.17 -31.43 -28.11
N LEU A 142 -24.23 -31.39 -27.17
CA LEU A 142 -23.90 -30.16 -26.43
C LEU A 142 -23.39 -29.08 -27.39
N LYS A 143 -22.43 -29.42 -28.29
CA LYS A 143 -21.86 -28.48 -29.28
C LYS A 143 -22.95 -27.87 -30.17
N TRP A 144 -23.95 -28.69 -30.57
CA TRP A 144 -25.07 -28.20 -31.35
C TRP A 144 -25.98 -27.27 -30.53
N VAL A 145 -26.35 -27.62 -29.29
CA VAL A 145 -27.18 -26.76 -28.43
C VAL A 145 -26.41 -25.48 -28.04
N GLU A 146 -25.10 -25.55 -27.85
CA GLU A 146 -24.23 -24.38 -27.58
C GLU A 146 -24.43 -23.29 -28.63
N SER A 147 -24.51 -23.65 -29.92
CA SER A 147 -24.73 -22.67 -30.99
C SER A 147 -26.10 -21.95 -30.93
N LEU A 148 -27.04 -22.49 -30.17
CA LEU A 148 -28.38 -21.94 -30.02
C LEU A 148 -28.57 -21.10 -28.75
N VAL A 149 -27.90 -21.46 -27.66
CA VAL A 149 -28.16 -20.88 -26.34
C VAL A 149 -27.00 -20.09 -25.77
N ALA A 150 -25.80 -20.23 -26.33
CA ALA A 150 -24.65 -19.49 -25.83
C ALA A 150 -24.82 -17.99 -26.09
N THR A 151 -24.79 -17.22 -25.01
CA THR A 151 -24.85 -15.76 -25.07
C THR A 151 -23.57 -15.19 -24.48
N GLU A 152 -23.15 -14.04 -24.99
CA GLU A 152 -22.03 -13.29 -24.42
C GLU A 152 -22.56 -12.17 -23.55
N PRO A 153 -21.91 -11.89 -22.39
CA PRO A 153 -22.33 -10.80 -21.52
C PRO A 153 -22.07 -9.45 -22.16
N VAL A 154 -22.99 -8.52 -21.93
CA VAL A 154 -22.85 -7.10 -22.30
C VAL A 154 -22.97 -6.24 -21.05
N LEU A 155 -22.41 -5.02 -21.07
CA LEU A 155 -22.34 -4.15 -19.89
C LEU A 155 -23.71 -3.82 -19.27
N ASP A 156 -24.76 -3.74 -20.10
CA ASP A 156 -26.12 -3.43 -19.64
C ASP A 156 -26.86 -4.62 -19.02
N ASP A 157 -26.26 -5.81 -19.09
CA ASP A 157 -26.87 -7.01 -18.49
C ASP A 157 -26.93 -6.89 -16.96
N TRP A 158 -28.03 -7.36 -16.40
CA TRP A 158 -28.19 -7.46 -14.96
C TRP A 158 -27.28 -8.54 -14.37
N VAL A 159 -26.73 -8.28 -13.19
CA VAL A 159 -25.91 -9.27 -12.46
C VAL A 159 -26.68 -10.57 -12.17
N THR A 160 -28.01 -10.50 -12.05
CA THR A 160 -28.89 -11.66 -11.85
C THR A 160 -28.93 -12.61 -13.03
N ALA A 161 -28.62 -12.14 -14.23
CA ALA A 161 -28.59 -12.96 -15.44
C ALA A 161 -27.32 -13.85 -15.51
N TRP A 162 -26.25 -13.46 -14.86
CA TRP A 162 -24.95 -14.10 -15.01
C TRP A 162 -24.44 -14.80 -13.76
N PHE A 163 -24.74 -14.28 -12.58
CA PHE A 163 -24.25 -14.83 -11.31
C PHE A 163 -25.32 -15.67 -10.60
N SER A 164 -24.87 -16.56 -9.75
CA SER A 164 -25.77 -17.32 -8.89
C SER A 164 -26.64 -16.38 -8.04
N LYS A 165 -27.83 -16.86 -7.66
CA LYS A 165 -28.76 -16.07 -6.84
C LYS A 165 -28.08 -15.51 -5.59
N THR A 166 -27.21 -16.32 -4.93
CA THR A 166 -26.50 -15.93 -3.72
C THR A 166 -25.55 -14.77 -3.95
N ILE A 167 -24.80 -14.76 -5.06
CA ILE A 167 -23.87 -13.67 -5.41
C ILE A 167 -24.64 -12.46 -5.91
N ALA A 168 -25.64 -12.68 -6.76
CA ALA A 168 -26.49 -11.62 -7.29
C ALA A 168 -27.19 -10.84 -6.17
N ASP A 169 -27.78 -11.52 -5.19
CA ASP A 169 -28.43 -10.87 -4.03
C ASP A 169 -27.44 -10.00 -3.24
N ARG A 170 -26.18 -10.44 -3.08
CA ARG A 170 -25.12 -9.65 -2.43
C ARG A 170 -24.74 -8.40 -3.24
N PHE A 171 -24.71 -8.52 -4.56
CA PHE A 171 -24.48 -7.38 -5.44
C PHE A 171 -25.60 -6.35 -5.35
N LEU A 172 -26.86 -6.80 -5.36
CA LEU A 172 -28.01 -5.92 -5.23
C LEU A 172 -28.00 -5.15 -3.90
N VAL A 173 -27.63 -5.80 -2.78
CA VAL A 173 -27.44 -5.15 -1.48
C VAL A 173 -26.33 -4.09 -1.54
N ALA A 174 -25.27 -4.34 -2.30
CA ALA A 174 -24.17 -3.40 -2.51
C ALA A 174 -24.47 -2.33 -3.59
N ARG A 175 -25.72 -2.27 -4.11
CA ARG A 175 -26.18 -1.39 -5.18
C ARG A 175 -25.39 -1.58 -6.50
N ILE A 176 -25.09 -2.82 -6.82
CA ILE A 176 -24.51 -3.23 -8.10
C ILE A 176 -25.61 -3.98 -8.83
N TYR A 177 -26.21 -3.38 -9.86
CA TYR A 177 -27.37 -3.93 -10.58
C TYR A 177 -26.96 -4.54 -11.91
N THR A 178 -26.03 -3.90 -12.61
CA THR A 178 -25.57 -4.29 -13.94
C THR A 178 -24.09 -4.68 -13.93
N LEU A 179 -23.63 -5.29 -15.02
CA LEU A 179 -22.21 -5.56 -15.24
C LEU A 179 -21.42 -4.25 -15.40
N ALA A 180 -22.04 -3.19 -15.91
CA ALA A 180 -21.46 -1.85 -15.95
C ALA A 180 -21.20 -1.30 -14.54
N ASP A 181 -22.16 -1.45 -13.61
CA ASP A 181 -21.98 -1.04 -12.21
C ASP A 181 -20.84 -1.79 -11.54
N LEU A 182 -20.72 -3.09 -11.83
CA LEU A 182 -19.65 -3.94 -11.31
C LEU A 182 -18.30 -3.49 -11.86
N HIS A 183 -18.20 -3.22 -13.15
CA HIS A 183 -16.99 -2.76 -13.81
C HIS A 183 -16.57 -1.38 -13.29
N GLU A 184 -17.54 -0.46 -13.14
CA GLU A 184 -17.30 0.87 -12.56
C GLU A 184 -16.86 0.79 -11.09
N ARG A 185 -17.47 -0.11 -10.30
CA ARG A 185 -17.05 -0.36 -8.92
C ARG A 185 -15.59 -0.82 -8.86
N MET A 186 -15.19 -1.72 -9.75
CA MET A 186 -13.80 -2.17 -9.86
C MET A 186 -12.86 -1.03 -10.29
N ARG A 187 -13.31 -0.18 -11.22
CA ARG A 187 -12.58 0.99 -11.67
C ARG A 187 -12.35 2.00 -10.55
N VAL A 188 -13.33 2.25 -9.70
CA VAL A 188 -13.25 3.23 -8.61
C VAL A 188 -12.49 2.69 -7.41
N LYS A 189 -12.81 1.47 -6.94
CA LYS A 189 -12.29 0.89 -5.69
C LYS A 189 -11.00 0.09 -5.87
N GLY A 190 -10.61 -0.29 -7.09
CA GLY A 190 -9.44 -1.10 -7.38
C GLY A 190 -9.52 -2.50 -6.75
N PHE A 191 -8.38 -3.10 -6.37
CA PHE A 191 -8.31 -4.47 -5.84
C PHE A 191 -9.26 -4.77 -4.67
N ARG A 192 -9.63 -3.75 -3.90
CA ARG A 192 -10.52 -3.91 -2.73
C ARG A 192 -11.99 -3.63 -3.04
N TRP A 193 -12.41 -3.68 -4.31
CA TRP A 193 -13.78 -3.42 -4.77
C TRP A 193 -14.85 -4.23 -4.04
N TRP A 194 -14.51 -5.43 -3.64
CA TRP A 194 -15.38 -6.41 -2.98
C TRP A 194 -15.67 -6.13 -1.50
N LYS A 195 -14.90 -5.27 -0.83
CA LYS A 195 -15.05 -5.02 0.62
C LYS A 195 -16.42 -4.51 1.03
N ASP A 196 -17.08 -3.78 0.15
CA ASP A 196 -18.41 -3.22 0.40
C ASP A 196 -19.52 -4.20 -0.03
N VAL A 197 -19.18 -5.39 -0.54
CA VAL A 197 -20.13 -6.43 -0.91
C VAL A 197 -20.25 -7.41 0.25
N PRO A 198 -21.46 -7.56 0.86
CA PRO A 198 -21.63 -8.41 2.04
C PRO A 198 -21.21 -9.85 1.79
N ARG A 199 -20.44 -10.43 2.73
CA ARG A 199 -20.00 -11.84 2.68
C ARG A 199 -19.24 -12.26 1.41
N LEU A 200 -18.68 -11.31 0.66
CA LEU A 200 -17.76 -11.61 -0.44
C LEU A 200 -16.33 -11.51 0.08
N GLY A 201 -15.59 -12.60 0.00
CA GLY A 201 -14.19 -12.67 0.39
C GLY A 201 -13.24 -12.48 -0.80
N VAL A 202 -11.93 -12.45 -0.51
CA VAL A 202 -10.86 -12.29 -1.53
C VAL A 202 -10.98 -13.34 -2.63
N LYS A 203 -11.10 -14.62 -2.28
CA LYS A 203 -11.20 -15.72 -3.27
C LYS A 203 -12.44 -15.59 -4.19
N GLY A 204 -13.59 -15.19 -3.65
CA GLY A 204 -14.79 -14.93 -4.47
C GLY A 204 -14.60 -13.75 -5.41
N ALA A 205 -13.94 -12.68 -4.94
CA ALA A 205 -13.63 -11.52 -5.75
C ALA A 205 -12.64 -11.85 -6.87
N GLU A 206 -11.63 -12.66 -6.61
CA GLU A 206 -10.67 -13.14 -7.61
C GLU A 206 -11.34 -13.94 -8.72
N ARG A 207 -12.28 -14.83 -8.38
CA ARG A 207 -13.06 -15.60 -9.37
C ARG A 207 -13.94 -14.72 -10.24
N ILE A 208 -14.65 -13.78 -9.65
CA ILE A 208 -15.47 -12.81 -10.38
C ILE A 208 -14.58 -11.95 -11.30
N THR A 209 -13.43 -11.53 -10.82
CA THR A 209 -12.46 -10.78 -11.64
C THR A 209 -11.94 -11.63 -12.80
N ALA A 210 -11.60 -12.89 -12.57
CA ALA A 210 -11.18 -13.82 -13.63
C ALA A 210 -12.32 -14.11 -14.65
N TRP A 211 -13.58 -14.21 -14.17
CA TRP A 211 -14.74 -14.36 -15.03
C TRP A 211 -14.89 -13.15 -15.97
N LEU A 212 -14.81 -11.92 -15.45
CA LEU A 212 -14.84 -10.70 -16.28
C LEU A 212 -13.69 -10.65 -17.28
N GLN A 213 -12.49 -11.09 -16.89
CA GLN A 213 -11.34 -11.17 -17.78
C GLN A 213 -11.58 -12.14 -18.96
N GLY A 214 -12.31 -13.22 -18.75
CA GLY A 214 -12.71 -14.16 -19.79
C GLY A 214 -13.61 -13.54 -20.86
N TYR A 215 -14.21 -12.37 -20.58
CA TYR A 215 -15.14 -11.68 -21.48
C TYR A 215 -14.69 -10.23 -21.81
N GLU A 216 -13.40 -9.95 -21.76
CA GLU A 216 -12.85 -8.60 -22.07
C GLU A 216 -13.19 -8.12 -23.48
N ALA A 217 -13.43 -9.02 -24.42
CA ALA A 217 -13.85 -8.67 -25.79
C ALA A 217 -15.22 -7.96 -25.85
N THR A 218 -16.13 -8.28 -24.94
CA THR A 218 -17.49 -7.72 -24.91
C THR A 218 -17.75 -6.75 -23.76
N LEU A 219 -17.06 -6.93 -22.62
CA LEU A 219 -17.19 -6.09 -21.43
C LEU A 219 -16.12 -5.01 -21.31
N GLY A 220 -15.11 -5.04 -22.20
CA GLY A 220 -13.94 -4.20 -22.06
C GLY A 220 -12.93 -4.72 -21.03
N PRO A 221 -11.70 -4.18 -21.00
CA PRO A 221 -10.63 -4.67 -20.14
C PRO A 221 -10.93 -4.40 -18.66
N VAL A 222 -10.80 -5.42 -17.83
CA VAL A 222 -10.88 -5.27 -16.37
C VAL A 222 -9.74 -4.36 -15.91
N PRO A 223 -10.03 -3.30 -15.13
CA PRO A 223 -9.01 -2.37 -14.66
C PRO A 223 -7.84 -3.07 -13.97
N LEU A 224 -6.61 -2.81 -14.39
CA LEU A 224 -5.40 -3.45 -13.84
C LEU A 224 -5.30 -3.30 -12.32
N LYS A 225 -5.74 -2.15 -11.79
CA LYS A 225 -5.79 -1.91 -10.35
C LYS A 225 -6.79 -2.80 -9.58
N ALA A 226 -7.73 -3.46 -10.27
CA ALA A 226 -8.65 -4.42 -9.66
C ALA A 226 -8.11 -5.85 -9.67
N ARG A 227 -7.15 -6.17 -10.54
CA ARG A 227 -6.60 -7.54 -10.73
C ARG A 227 -5.63 -7.97 -9.65
N LYS A 228 -4.78 -7.04 -9.16
CA LYS A 228 -3.71 -7.33 -8.18
C LYS A 228 -3.65 -6.26 -7.09
N PRO A 229 -3.19 -6.59 -5.88
CA PRO A 229 -2.90 -5.60 -4.86
C PRO A 229 -1.88 -4.56 -5.36
N LEU A 230 -2.02 -3.29 -4.95
CA LEU A 230 -1.12 -2.20 -5.34
C LEU A 230 0.38 -2.52 -5.18
N ARG A 231 0.73 -3.34 -4.19
CA ARG A 231 2.13 -3.75 -3.95
C ARG A 231 2.67 -4.76 -4.98
N GLN A 232 1.80 -5.41 -5.75
CA GLN A 232 2.15 -6.43 -6.74
C GLN A 232 1.90 -5.97 -8.19
N GLN A 233 1.42 -4.73 -8.36
CA GLN A 233 1.19 -4.17 -9.69
C GLN A 233 2.50 -3.67 -10.25
N ASN A 234 2.81 -4.10 -11.47
CA ASN A 234 3.92 -3.53 -12.20
C ASN A 234 3.48 -2.16 -12.73
N ALA A 235 4.15 -1.11 -12.26
CA ALA A 235 3.81 0.26 -12.61
C ALA A 235 3.80 0.49 -14.14
N VAL A 236 4.68 -0.19 -14.87
CA VAL A 236 4.79 -0.11 -16.34
C VAL A 236 3.50 -0.60 -17.04
N GLU A 237 2.86 -1.66 -16.54
CA GLU A 237 1.62 -2.18 -17.14
C GLU A 237 0.43 -1.23 -16.96
N LEU A 238 0.38 -0.51 -15.83
CA LEU A 238 -0.70 0.41 -15.50
C LEU A 238 -0.78 1.63 -16.43
N PHE A 239 0.35 2.03 -17.02
CA PHE A 239 0.45 3.28 -17.79
C PHE A 239 0.60 3.09 -19.30
N ARG A 240 0.81 1.85 -19.79
CA ARG A 240 0.91 1.55 -21.24
C ARG A 240 -0.34 1.93 -22.05
N HIS A 241 -1.49 2.12 -21.41
CA HIS A 241 -2.75 2.46 -22.09
C HIS A 241 -3.13 3.94 -22.00
N ARG A 242 -2.22 4.83 -21.59
CA ARG A 242 -2.49 6.26 -21.61
C ARG A 242 -2.20 6.84 -22.98
N GLU A 243 -3.23 7.06 -23.77
CA GLU A 243 -3.14 7.73 -25.08
C GLU A 243 -2.85 9.24 -24.99
N ASN A 244 -2.84 9.84 -23.80
CA ASN A 244 -2.71 11.29 -23.64
C ASN A 244 -1.25 11.69 -23.36
N SER A 245 -0.58 12.24 -24.37
CA SER A 245 0.82 12.70 -24.33
C SER A 245 1.13 13.79 -23.29
N LEU A 246 0.11 14.52 -22.79
CA LEU A 246 0.25 15.56 -21.76
C LEU A 246 0.22 15.03 -20.33
N ALA A 247 -0.15 13.77 -20.11
CA ALA A 247 -0.26 13.21 -18.77
C ALA A 247 1.10 13.18 -18.05
N ILE A 248 1.13 13.74 -16.82
CA ILE A 248 2.29 13.65 -15.94
C ILE A 248 2.23 12.31 -15.20
N VAL A 249 3.23 11.49 -15.44
CA VAL A 249 3.37 10.15 -14.86
C VAL A 249 4.57 10.10 -13.90
N PRO A 250 4.67 9.17 -12.96
CA PRO A 250 5.88 9.00 -12.16
C PRO A 250 7.14 8.85 -13.03
N MET A 251 8.27 9.38 -12.55
CA MET A 251 9.53 9.43 -13.30
C MET A 251 9.99 8.06 -13.83
N GLU A 252 9.77 7.00 -13.08
CA GLU A 252 10.06 5.62 -13.46
C GLU A 252 9.23 5.08 -14.63
N LEU A 253 8.20 5.81 -15.05
CA LEU A 253 7.27 5.48 -16.13
C LEU A 253 7.36 6.47 -17.29
N LEU A 254 8.25 7.45 -17.16
CA LEU A 254 8.43 8.49 -18.15
C LEU A 254 9.29 7.95 -19.29
N GLU A 255 8.69 7.79 -20.46
CA GLU A 255 9.39 7.47 -21.70
C GLU A 255 9.77 8.79 -22.39
N LEU A 256 11.06 8.97 -22.63
CA LEU A 256 11.62 10.17 -23.25
C LEU A 256 12.24 9.83 -24.60
N SER A 257 12.02 10.68 -25.60
CA SER A 257 12.76 10.64 -26.84
C SER A 257 14.26 10.90 -26.60
N THR A 258 15.11 10.50 -27.50
CA THR A 258 16.56 10.70 -27.38
C THR A 258 16.92 12.16 -27.11
N GLU A 259 16.21 13.10 -27.73
CA GLU A 259 16.39 14.54 -27.59
C GLU A 259 16.05 15.04 -26.17
N LEU A 260 14.97 14.52 -25.57
CA LEU A 260 14.48 14.92 -24.25
C LEU A 260 15.07 14.09 -23.11
N SER A 261 15.77 12.99 -23.44
CA SER A 261 16.39 12.11 -22.44
C SER A 261 17.64 12.72 -21.76
N GLY A 262 18.23 13.76 -22.35
CA GLY A 262 19.47 14.36 -21.90
C GLY A 262 20.75 13.60 -22.30
N ALA A 263 20.64 12.54 -23.10
CA ALA A 263 21.79 11.77 -23.55
C ALA A 263 22.76 12.63 -24.39
N VAL A 264 22.23 13.56 -25.15
CA VAL A 264 22.96 14.48 -26.05
C VAL A 264 22.78 15.95 -25.69
N GLY A 265 22.45 16.24 -24.41
CA GLY A 265 22.20 17.58 -23.94
C GLY A 265 23.44 18.50 -23.96
N LYS A 266 23.24 19.82 -24.12
CA LYS A 266 24.31 20.82 -24.26
C LYS A 266 25.19 20.98 -23.02
N ASN A 267 24.65 20.69 -21.83
CA ASN A 267 25.38 20.77 -20.55
C ASN A 267 26.05 19.43 -20.17
N ARG A 268 26.06 18.45 -21.09
CA ARG A 268 26.77 17.17 -20.85
C ARG A 268 28.29 17.40 -20.90
N ASP A 269 29.03 16.76 -19.99
CA ASP A 269 30.49 16.79 -20.04
C ASP A 269 31.00 15.95 -21.21
N PRO A 270 31.69 16.55 -22.21
CA PRO A 270 32.16 15.83 -23.38
C PRO A 270 33.28 14.83 -23.02
N ALA A 271 33.97 14.98 -21.88
CA ALA A 271 34.98 14.05 -21.40
C ALA A 271 34.39 12.78 -20.75
N GLY A 272 33.09 12.73 -20.61
CA GLY A 272 32.33 11.58 -20.09
C GLY A 272 32.12 11.62 -18.58
N ALA A 273 30.96 11.09 -18.17
CA ALA A 273 30.55 11.04 -16.77
C ALA A 273 31.35 9.97 -15.99
N GLN A 274 31.55 10.21 -14.67
CA GLN A 274 32.10 9.24 -13.73
C GLN A 274 31.02 8.29 -13.15
N ILE A 275 29.80 8.38 -13.68
CA ILE A 275 28.68 7.53 -13.32
C ILE A 275 28.16 6.81 -14.58
N SER A 276 27.54 5.65 -14.40
CA SER A 276 27.04 4.82 -15.51
C SER A 276 25.74 5.36 -16.15
N ALA A 277 25.23 6.51 -15.68
CA ALA A 277 23.99 7.11 -16.17
C ALA A 277 24.09 7.56 -17.63
N ARG A 278 23.21 7.06 -18.47
CA ARG A 278 23.13 7.37 -19.91
C ARG A 278 22.17 8.52 -20.21
N ASN A 279 21.24 8.79 -19.31
CA ASN A 279 20.20 9.81 -19.46
C ASN A 279 19.90 10.51 -18.12
N ASP A 280 19.10 11.57 -18.18
CA ASP A 280 18.77 12.40 -17.01
C ASP A 280 18.03 11.65 -15.90
N ILE A 281 17.17 10.67 -16.25
CA ILE A 281 16.44 9.83 -15.27
C ILE A 281 17.42 8.96 -14.48
N GLU A 282 18.34 8.29 -15.17
CA GLU A 282 19.39 7.47 -14.55
C GLU A 282 20.34 8.34 -13.69
N ALA A 283 20.65 9.55 -14.15
CA ALA A 283 21.50 10.50 -13.41
C ALA A 283 20.84 10.98 -12.09
N ILE A 284 19.53 11.29 -12.13
CA ILE A 284 18.77 11.60 -10.91
C ILE A 284 18.73 10.39 -9.97
N ALA A 285 18.54 9.19 -10.48
CA ALA A 285 18.53 7.97 -9.67
C ALA A 285 19.88 7.73 -9.00
N ALA A 286 20.99 7.86 -9.72
CA ALA A 286 22.35 7.74 -9.19
C ALA A 286 22.63 8.79 -8.10
N TRP A 287 22.21 10.04 -8.30
CA TRP A 287 22.32 11.08 -7.27
C TRP A 287 21.52 10.73 -6.00
N ILE A 288 20.29 10.26 -6.14
CA ILE A 288 19.47 9.86 -5.00
C ILE A 288 20.16 8.73 -4.22
N GLU A 289 20.64 7.71 -4.90
CA GLU A 289 21.33 6.59 -4.28
C GLU A 289 22.59 7.04 -3.53
N ALA A 290 23.43 7.86 -4.16
CA ALA A 290 24.69 8.32 -3.59
C ALA A 290 24.53 9.28 -2.39
N ARG A 291 23.44 10.07 -2.34
CA ARG A 291 23.31 11.20 -1.39
C ARG A 291 22.20 11.06 -0.37
N SER A 292 21.35 10.05 -0.47
CA SER A 292 20.12 9.98 0.33
C SER A 292 20.30 9.25 1.66
N GLY A 293 21.32 9.19 2.33
CA GLY A 293 21.56 8.59 3.65
C GLY A 293 20.37 8.10 4.51
N SER A 294 19.11 8.34 4.08
CA SER A 294 17.88 7.83 4.70
C SER A 294 16.72 7.73 3.71
N PRO A 295 15.73 6.82 3.93
CA PRO A 295 14.54 6.70 3.09
C PRO A 295 13.71 7.99 2.99
N HIS A 296 13.74 8.83 4.01
CA HIS A 296 13.03 10.12 4.02
C HIS A 296 13.73 11.13 3.11
N THR A 297 15.05 11.20 3.17
CA THR A 297 15.87 12.05 2.29
C THR A 297 15.73 11.59 0.85
N ALA A 298 15.77 10.28 0.58
CA ALA A 298 15.54 9.70 -0.75
C ALA A 298 14.20 10.13 -1.35
N ARG A 299 13.12 10.06 -0.56
CA ARG A 299 11.79 10.52 -1.00
C ARG A 299 11.76 12.02 -1.33
N SER A 300 12.40 12.85 -0.51
CA SER A 300 12.48 14.29 -0.75
C SER A 300 13.28 14.61 -2.01
N TYR A 301 14.42 13.96 -2.20
CA TYR A 301 15.27 14.13 -3.37
C TYR A 301 14.58 13.68 -4.64
N ARG A 302 13.98 12.49 -4.63
CA ARG A 302 13.17 11.99 -5.75
C ARG A 302 12.06 12.97 -6.13
N LYS A 303 11.32 13.45 -5.15
CA LYS A 303 10.20 14.39 -5.38
C LYS A 303 10.66 15.66 -6.09
N GLU A 304 11.75 16.27 -5.66
CA GLU A 304 12.20 17.52 -6.26
C GLU A 304 12.89 17.30 -7.62
N GLY A 305 13.70 16.25 -7.77
CA GLY A 305 14.29 15.87 -9.07
C GLY A 305 13.24 15.55 -10.12
N GLU A 306 12.22 14.77 -9.74
CA GLU A 306 11.08 14.40 -10.59
C GLU A 306 10.26 15.62 -11.03
N ARG A 307 9.97 16.54 -10.13
CA ARG A 307 9.25 17.79 -10.42
C ARG A 307 9.98 18.64 -11.44
N MET A 308 11.28 18.81 -11.25
CA MET A 308 12.13 19.58 -12.16
C MET A 308 12.24 18.91 -13.53
N LEU A 309 12.41 17.58 -13.57
CA LEU A 309 12.47 16.81 -14.81
C LEU A 309 11.16 16.95 -15.61
N HIS A 310 10.02 16.75 -14.96
CA HIS A 310 8.72 16.90 -15.64
C HIS A 310 8.49 18.32 -16.15
N TRP A 311 8.85 19.32 -15.36
CA TRP A 311 8.73 20.70 -15.79
C TRP A 311 9.62 21.01 -16.99
N ALA A 312 10.88 20.54 -16.96
CA ALA A 312 11.81 20.70 -18.07
C ALA A 312 11.27 20.07 -19.35
N VAL A 313 10.83 18.83 -19.27
CA VAL A 313 10.37 18.06 -20.43
C VAL A 313 9.00 18.53 -20.93
N LYS A 314 8.01 18.63 -20.03
CA LYS A 314 6.61 18.86 -20.42
C LYS A 314 6.28 20.35 -20.63
N GLU A 315 6.82 21.23 -19.80
CA GLU A 315 6.52 22.67 -19.89
C GLU A 315 7.50 23.39 -20.82
N ARG A 316 8.79 23.01 -20.80
CA ARG A 316 9.85 23.69 -21.57
C ARG A 316 10.23 22.96 -22.85
N GLY A 317 9.85 21.69 -23.01
CA GLY A 317 10.26 20.88 -24.16
C GLY A 317 11.78 20.68 -24.23
N LYS A 318 12.48 20.64 -23.06
CA LYS A 318 13.92 20.52 -22.94
C LYS A 318 14.30 19.33 -22.08
N ALA A 319 15.43 18.70 -22.39
CA ALA A 319 16.08 17.80 -21.46
C ALA A 319 16.57 18.53 -20.21
N LEU A 320 16.73 17.85 -19.08
CA LEU A 320 17.32 18.44 -17.88
C LEU A 320 18.77 18.91 -18.15
N ALA A 321 19.46 18.18 -19.01
CA ALA A 321 20.81 18.53 -19.50
C ALA A 321 20.86 19.78 -20.41
N ASP A 322 19.71 20.37 -20.78
CA ASP A 322 19.62 21.59 -21.59
C ASP A 322 19.08 22.80 -20.82
N ILE A 323 18.86 22.63 -19.51
CA ILE A 323 18.31 23.70 -18.66
C ILE A 323 19.34 24.81 -18.47
N SER A 324 18.92 26.03 -18.79
CA SER A 324 19.68 27.26 -18.63
C SER A 324 19.41 27.96 -17.28
N VAL A 325 20.15 29.01 -16.99
CA VAL A 325 19.92 29.92 -15.85
C VAL A 325 18.51 30.54 -15.94
N ASP A 326 18.08 30.96 -17.15
CA ASP A 326 16.75 31.52 -17.37
C ASP A 326 15.64 30.51 -17.07
N ASP A 327 15.85 29.25 -17.44
CA ASP A 327 14.91 28.16 -17.10
C ASP A 327 14.84 27.93 -15.59
N CYS A 328 15.95 28.00 -14.88
CA CYS A 328 15.96 27.92 -13.41
C CYS A 328 15.18 29.07 -12.75
N MET A 329 15.34 30.30 -13.27
CA MET A 329 14.55 31.44 -12.81
C MET A 329 13.06 31.27 -13.14
N ALA A 330 12.73 30.79 -14.34
CA ALA A 330 11.37 30.50 -14.75
C ALA A 330 10.72 29.42 -13.88
N TYR A 331 11.43 28.33 -13.57
CA TYR A 331 10.95 27.28 -12.67
C TYR A 331 10.66 27.80 -11.25
N ARG A 332 11.58 28.62 -10.70
CA ARG A 332 11.38 29.27 -9.40
C ARG A 332 10.10 30.11 -9.37
N ASN A 333 9.86 30.90 -10.41
CA ASN A 333 8.69 31.76 -10.53
C ASN A 333 7.41 30.90 -10.72
N TRP A 334 7.49 29.87 -11.56
CA TRP A 334 6.41 28.90 -11.78
C TRP A 334 5.98 28.20 -10.49
N LEU A 335 6.94 27.74 -9.64
CA LEU A 335 6.64 27.17 -8.32
C LEU A 335 5.87 28.14 -7.42
N GLY A 336 6.14 29.44 -7.56
CA GLY A 336 5.44 30.50 -6.82
C GLY A 336 4.00 30.69 -7.27
N MET A 337 3.71 30.49 -8.54
CA MET A 337 2.39 30.69 -9.16
C MET A 337 1.49 29.45 -9.05
N LEU A 338 2.08 28.25 -9.03
CA LEU A 338 1.35 26.99 -9.05
C LEU A 338 0.39 26.87 -7.85
N GLY A 339 -0.91 26.70 -8.16
CA GLY A 339 -1.98 26.57 -7.18
C GLY A 339 -2.39 27.88 -6.50
N ARG A 340 -1.87 29.04 -6.97
CA ARG A 340 -2.23 30.39 -6.50
C ARG A 340 -2.81 31.27 -7.58
N THR A 341 -2.45 31.03 -8.82
CA THR A 341 -2.97 31.76 -9.97
C THR A 341 -4.33 31.19 -10.36
N ASP A 342 -5.27 32.06 -10.71
CA ASP A 342 -6.55 31.65 -11.27
C ASP A 342 -6.32 30.77 -12.51
N PRO A 343 -7.00 29.63 -12.65
CA PRO A 343 -6.86 28.76 -13.83
C PRO A 343 -7.06 29.51 -15.17
N ALA A 344 -7.93 30.50 -15.21
CA ALA A 344 -8.18 31.33 -16.40
C ALA A 344 -7.00 32.28 -16.76
N GLN A 345 -6.13 32.56 -15.77
CA GLN A 345 -4.97 33.45 -15.93
C GLN A 345 -3.65 32.66 -15.92
N TRP A 346 -3.73 31.33 -16.00
CA TRP A 346 -2.55 30.46 -15.97
C TRP A 346 -1.76 30.58 -17.27
N PRO A 347 -0.52 31.10 -17.24
CA PRO A 347 0.19 31.50 -18.47
C PRO A 347 1.05 30.35 -19.06
N PHE A 348 0.91 29.12 -18.57
CA PHE A 348 1.74 28.00 -18.96
C PHE A 348 0.95 26.97 -19.77
N ASN A 349 1.69 26.12 -20.54
CA ASN A 349 1.09 25.17 -21.50
C ASN A 349 0.32 24.06 -20.81
N ILE A 350 0.81 23.57 -19.66
CA ILE A 350 0.19 22.46 -18.93
C ILE A 350 -0.75 23.02 -17.86
N PRO A 351 -2.05 22.69 -17.88
CA PRO A 351 -3.00 23.12 -16.85
C PRO A 351 -2.59 22.72 -15.44
N GLN A 352 -2.97 23.53 -14.44
CA GLN A 352 -2.58 23.31 -13.04
C GLN A 352 -3.09 22.00 -12.46
N ASP A 353 -4.24 21.50 -12.90
CA ASP A 353 -4.84 20.22 -12.49
C ASP A 353 -4.02 18.99 -12.95
N GLN A 354 -3.18 19.15 -13.99
CA GLN A 354 -2.22 18.12 -14.37
C GLN A 354 -1.00 18.08 -13.45
N TRP A 355 -0.71 19.16 -12.73
CA TRP A 355 0.38 19.27 -11.77
C TRP A 355 -0.03 18.97 -10.33
N ILE A 356 -1.25 19.37 -9.95
CA ILE A 356 -1.76 19.28 -8.59
C ILE A 356 -2.80 18.17 -8.51
N GLY A 357 -2.58 17.20 -7.64
CA GLY A 357 -3.49 16.10 -7.38
C GLY A 357 -3.97 16.02 -5.94
N LYS A 358 -4.77 15.02 -5.67
CA LYS A 358 -5.24 14.73 -4.32
C LYS A 358 -4.09 14.21 -3.45
N ARG A 359 -4.00 14.73 -2.24
CA ARG A 359 -2.98 14.31 -1.26
C ARG A 359 -3.01 12.80 -0.99
N ASN A 360 -1.84 12.20 -0.86
CA ASN A 360 -1.65 10.77 -0.59
C ASN A 360 -2.17 9.84 -1.72
N THR A 361 -2.32 10.34 -2.94
CA THR A 361 -2.59 9.48 -4.10
C THR A 361 -1.40 8.57 -4.35
N PRO A 362 -1.61 7.24 -4.44
CA PRO A 362 -0.53 6.31 -4.75
C PRO A 362 0.13 6.63 -6.09
N ARG A 363 1.45 6.41 -6.20
CA ARG A 363 2.19 6.63 -7.47
C ARG A 363 1.69 5.76 -8.64
N THR A 364 1.06 4.64 -8.33
CA THR A 364 0.45 3.72 -9.29
C THR A 364 -0.99 4.12 -9.68
N ASP A 365 -1.52 5.19 -9.12
CA ASP A 365 -2.86 5.67 -9.44
C ASP A 365 -2.80 6.67 -10.61
N GLU A 366 -3.76 6.59 -11.51
CA GLU A 366 -3.88 7.50 -12.66
C GLU A 366 -4.08 8.97 -12.26
N ALA A 367 -4.68 9.19 -11.11
CA ALA A 367 -4.88 10.52 -10.54
C ALA A 367 -3.62 11.05 -9.82
N TRP A 368 -2.52 10.29 -9.82
CA TRP A 368 -1.28 10.78 -9.21
C TRP A 368 -0.75 12.03 -9.93
N ARG A 369 -0.31 13.00 -9.15
CA ARG A 369 0.32 14.23 -9.62
C ARG A 369 1.52 14.56 -8.73
N PRO A 370 2.53 15.29 -9.25
CA PRO A 370 3.75 15.58 -8.49
C PRO A 370 3.56 16.57 -7.32
N PHE A 371 2.44 17.28 -7.26
CA PHE A 371 2.13 18.23 -6.20
C PHE A 371 0.80 17.90 -5.53
N ASP A 372 0.70 18.18 -4.21
CA ASP A 372 -0.53 18.04 -3.41
C ASP A 372 -1.25 19.38 -3.22
N GLY A 373 -0.73 20.46 -3.81
CA GLY A 373 -1.20 21.82 -3.67
C GLY A 373 -0.07 22.85 -3.81
N PRO A 374 -0.36 24.14 -3.58
CA PRO A 374 0.62 25.21 -3.63
C PRO A 374 1.72 25.03 -2.59
N LEU A 375 2.97 25.30 -2.96
CA LEU A 375 4.09 25.17 -2.04
C LEU A 375 4.21 26.41 -1.13
N SER A 376 4.43 26.20 0.17
CA SER A 376 4.81 27.30 1.06
C SER A 376 6.17 27.92 0.65
N LEU A 377 6.43 29.15 1.07
CA LEU A 377 7.70 29.82 0.84
C LEU A 377 8.91 28.98 1.29
N ALA A 378 8.80 28.35 2.47
CA ALA A 378 9.84 27.45 2.97
C ALA A 378 10.05 26.23 2.09
N SER A 379 8.94 25.66 1.54
CA SER A 379 9.03 24.51 0.63
C SER A 379 9.66 24.90 -0.71
N VAL A 380 9.36 26.07 -1.24
CA VAL A 380 10.02 26.59 -2.47
C VAL A 380 11.52 26.81 -2.23
N LYS A 381 11.91 27.42 -1.10
CA LYS A 381 13.33 27.55 -0.72
C LYS A 381 14.03 26.21 -0.60
N GLN A 382 13.37 25.23 0.04
CA GLN A 382 13.90 23.87 0.21
C GLN A 382 14.06 23.18 -1.15
N SER A 383 13.10 23.30 -2.06
CA SER A 383 13.16 22.77 -3.42
C SER A 383 14.41 23.30 -4.15
N MET A 384 14.64 24.61 -4.12
CA MET A 384 15.81 25.24 -4.76
C MET A 384 17.13 24.77 -4.15
N VAL A 385 17.19 24.59 -2.81
CA VAL A 385 18.39 24.05 -2.14
C VAL A 385 18.68 22.62 -2.59
N ILE A 386 17.65 21.79 -2.68
CA ILE A 386 17.78 20.39 -3.12
C ILE A 386 18.23 20.33 -4.58
N LEU A 387 17.59 21.09 -5.48
CA LEU A 387 17.94 21.12 -6.90
C LEU A 387 19.35 21.64 -7.14
N ARG A 388 19.74 22.73 -6.47
CA ARG A 388 21.12 23.20 -6.53
C ARG A 388 22.12 22.13 -6.09
N GLY A 389 21.80 21.39 -5.01
CA GLY A 389 22.64 20.27 -4.53
C GLY A 389 22.68 19.11 -5.52
N MET A 390 21.59 18.82 -6.22
CA MET A 390 21.52 17.82 -7.29
C MET A 390 22.46 18.20 -8.44
N PHE A 391 22.30 19.38 -9.00
CA PHE A 391 23.14 19.85 -10.12
C PHE A 391 24.61 19.95 -9.73
N LEU A 392 24.92 20.42 -8.53
CA LEU A 392 26.30 20.46 -8.02
C LEU A 392 26.92 19.06 -7.99
N TRP A 393 26.19 18.06 -7.49
CA TRP A 393 26.67 16.68 -7.46
C TRP A 393 26.85 16.13 -8.89
N LEU A 394 25.92 16.42 -9.80
CA LEU A 394 26.01 15.99 -11.21
C LEU A 394 27.23 16.63 -11.92
N VAL A 395 27.62 17.86 -11.56
CA VAL A 395 28.85 18.47 -12.03
C VAL A 395 30.08 17.77 -11.42
N GLN A 396 30.08 17.49 -10.12
CA GLN A 396 31.15 16.74 -9.46
C GLN A 396 31.31 15.32 -10.04
N ALA A 397 30.20 14.68 -10.42
CA ALA A 397 30.20 13.38 -11.08
C ALA A 397 30.51 13.47 -12.61
N ARG A 398 30.84 14.64 -13.12
CA ARG A 398 31.14 14.91 -14.53
C ARG A 398 30.03 14.51 -15.48
N TYR A 399 28.80 14.50 -14.99
CA TYR A 399 27.62 14.30 -15.83
C TYR A 399 27.24 15.62 -16.53
N PHE A 400 27.31 16.75 -15.79
CA PHE A 400 27.18 18.11 -16.31
C PHE A 400 28.50 18.86 -16.27
N VAL A 401 28.64 19.85 -17.14
CA VAL A 401 29.76 20.82 -17.13
C VAL A 401 29.51 21.90 -16.10
N ASN A 402 28.31 22.46 -16.05
CA ASN A 402 27.95 23.61 -15.25
C ASN A 402 26.69 23.39 -14.42
N ASN A 403 26.60 24.13 -13.31
CA ASN A 403 25.39 24.17 -12.49
C ASN A 403 24.64 25.51 -12.72
N PRO A 404 23.55 25.54 -13.48
CA PRO A 404 22.81 26.76 -13.77
C PRO A 404 22.16 27.39 -12.52
N TRP A 405 21.99 26.64 -11.42
CA TRP A 405 21.46 27.16 -10.16
C TRP A 405 22.46 28.00 -9.36
N ASP A 406 23.74 28.01 -9.70
CA ASP A 406 24.74 28.69 -8.88
C ASP A 406 24.59 30.22 -8.93
N VAL A 407 24.13 30.75 -10.06
CA VAL A 407 23.92 32.20 -10.25
C VAL A 407 22.46 32.62 -9.97
N VAL A 408 21.56 31.68 -9.65
CA VAL A 408 20.15 31.99 -9.34
C VAL A 408 20.01 32.41 -7.87
N ASN A 409 19.37 33.56 -7.64
CA ASN A 409 19.10 34.03 -6.29
C ASN A 409 18.16 33.05 -5.53
N LYS A 410 18.51 32.73 -4.29
CA LYS A 410 17.74 31.84 -3.40
C LYS A 410 16.44 32.46 -2.88
N LYS A 411 16.24 33.77 -3.06
CA LYS A 411 14.99 34.42 -2.64
C LYS A 411 13.89 34.01 -3.63
N PRO A 412 12.72 33.55 -3.14
CA PRO A 412 11.57 33.24 -4.00
C PRO A 412 11.14 34.51 -4.76
N ALA A 413 10.39 34.30 -5.86
CA ALA A 413 9.79 35.39 -6.60
C ALA A 413 8.88 36.26 -5.71
N ARG A 414 8.76 37.55 -6.04
CA ARG A 414 7.82 38.48 -5.40
C ARG A 414 6.40 37.91 -5.55
N GLY A 415 5.59 37.96 -4.47
CA GLY A 415 4.18 37.51 -4.50
C GLY A 415 3.86 36.27 -3.68
N ILE A 416 4.84 35.55 -3.18
CA ILE A 416 4.60 34.57 -2.11
C ILE A 416 4.72 35.36 -0.80
N GLU A 417 3.60 35.80 -0.28
CA GLU A 417 3.55 36.36 1.08
C GLU A 417 4.07 35.31 2.06
N ASP A 418 5.00 35.71 2.91
CA ASP A 418 5.40 34.92 4.04
C ASP A 418 4.25 35.00 5.06
N THR A 419 3.18 34.24 4.81
CA THR A 419 2.06 34.09 5.74
C THR A 419 2.49 33.38 7.05
N ARG A 420 3.79 33.19 7.23
CA ARG A 420 4.30 32.97 8.56
C ARG A 420 4.24 34.32 9.29
N ASP A 421 3.06 34.64 9.85
CA ASP A 421 3.12 35.26 11.16
C ASP A 421 4.23 34.51 11.88
N ILE A 422 5.17 35.25 12.42
CA ILE A 422 6.14 34.70 13.33
C ILE A 422 5.28 34.07 14.41
N GLU A 423 4.83 32.82 14.15
CA GLU A 423 4.11 32.04 15.13
C GLU A 423 5.16 31.70 16.21
N LEU A 424 5.47 32.72 17.03
CA LEU A 424 6.03 32.58 18.37
C LEU A 424 5.20 31.56 19.20
N THR A 425 4.07 31.13 18.66
CA THR A 425 3.01 30.33 19.28
C THR A 425 3.01 28.84 18.93
N ARG A 426 4.09 28.29 18.34
CA ARG A 426 4.20 26.82 18.14
C ARG A 426 4.71 26.11 19.40
N VAL A 427 4.29 26.57 20.55
CA VAL A 427 4.65 26.06 21.86
C VAL A 427 3.40 25.86 22.66
N LEU A 428 3.26 24.72 23.34
CA LEU A 428 2.24 24.55 24.35
C LEU A 428 2.60 25.42 25.55
N SER A 429 1.69 26.32 25.99
CA SER A 429 1.84 27.03 27.25
C SER A 429 1.72 26.06 28.43
N GLU A 430 2.21 26.44 29.60
CA GLU A 430 2.07 25.64 30.81
C GLU A 430 0.59 25.40 31.15
N SER A 431 -0.25 26.40 30.96
CA SER A 431 -1.70 26.29 31.18
C SER A 431 -2.36 25.30 30.21
N GLN A 432 -1.99 25.35 28.93
CA GLN A 432 -2.47 24.39 27.92
C GLN A 432 -2.01 22.98 28.22
N TRP A 433 -0.75 22.80 28.64
CA TRP A 433 -0.23 21.51 29.08
C TRP A 433 -0.98 20.96 30.29
N LYS A 434 -1.15 21.77 31.31
CA LYS A 434 -1.91 21.39 32.53
C LYS A 434 -3.32 20.97 32.18
N PHE A 435 -4.03 21.76 31.36
CA PHE A 435 -5.38 21.46 30.93
C PHE A 435 -5.45 20.11 30.15
N LEU A 436 -4.50 19.86 29.24
CA LEU A 436 -4.41 18.60 28.51
C LEU A 436 -4.29 17.42 29.49
N MET A 437 -3.40 17.51 30.46
CA MET A 437 -3.19 16.44 31.45
C MET A 437 -4.39 16.25 32.37
N GLU A 438 -5.08 17.31 32.78
CA GLU A 438 -6.32 17.26 33.56
C GLU A 438 -7.44 16.58 32.76
N HIS A 439 -7.59 16.94 31.49
CA HIS A 439 -8.56 16.30 30.61
C HIS A 439 -8.30 14.80 30.49
N ILE A 440 -7.05 14.38 30.31
CA ILE A 440 -6.71 12.95 30.21
C ILE A 440 -6.89 12.24 31.55
N ALA A 441 -6.62 12.92 32.69
CA ALA A 441 -6.88 12.38 34.01
C ALA A 441 -8.36 12.08 34.21
N SER A 442 -9.27 12.86 33.63
CA SER A 442 -10.74 12.67 33.71
C SER A 442 -11.27 11.54 32.80
N MET A 443 -10.45 10.96 31.89
CA MET A 443 -10.87 9.85 31.05
C MET A 443 -11.04 8.56 31.87
N ASP A 444 -11.84 7.62 31.36
CA ASP A 444 -11.98 6.29 31.94
C ASP A 444 -10.63 5.59 32.02
N GLY A 445 -10.43 4.79 33.07
CA GLY A 445 -9.22 3.99 33.28
C GLY A 445 -9.05 2.93 32.18
N GLY A 446 -7.82 2.43 32.04
CA GLY A 446 -7.52 1.33 31.13
C GLY A 446 -6.16 1.47 30.45
N PRO A 447 -5.78 0.46 29.64
CA PRO A 447 -4.49 0.43 28.97
C PRO A 447 -4.28 1.61 27.99
N GLU A 448 -5.34 2.07 27.32
CA GLU A 448 -5.31 3.21 26.41
C GLU A 448 -4.94 4.50 27.11
N LYS A 449 -5.57 4.77 28.27
CA LYS A 449 -5.26 5.93 29.11
C LYS A 449 -3.84 5.85 29.65
N ALA A 450 -3.44 4.69 30.19
CA ALA A 450 -2.09 4.48 30.72
C ALA A 450 -1.02 4.73 29.65
N ARG A 451 -1.24 4.23 28.41
CA ARG A 451 -0.36 4.51 27.26
C ARG A 451 -0.32 5.99 26.94
N LEU A 452 -1.46 6.65 26.86
CA LEU A 452 -1.54 8.06 26.48
C LEU A 452 -0.84 8.96 27.50
N VAL A 453 -1.07 8.74 28.79
CA VAL A 453 -0.38 9.45 29.88
C VAL A 453 1.13 9.27 29.79
N PHE A 454 1.61 8.02 29.65
CA PHE A 454 3.03 7.74 29.52
C PHE A 454 3.64 8.42 28.30
N VAL A 455 3.01 8.30 27.11
CA VAL A 455 3.51 8.88 25.87
C VAL A 455 3.60 10.40 25.94
N LEU A 456 2.59 11.06 26.52
CA LEU A 456 2.57 12.51 26.66
C LEU A 456 3.65 13.00 27.64
N LEU A 457 3.77 12.37 28.79
CA LEU A 457 4.81 12.69 29.77
C LEU A 457 6.20 12.46 29.19
N LEU A 458 6.42 11.33 28.51
CA LEU A 458 7.69 11.02 27.85
C LEU A 458 8.02 12.07 26.77
N ALA A 459 7.08 12.35 25.87
CA ALA A 459 7.29 13.31 24.78
C ALA A 459 7.57 14.73 25.29
N TYR A 460 6.79 15.19 26.27
CA TYR A 460 6.95 16.53 26.85
C TYR A 460 8.25 16.66 27.67
N SER A 461 8.52 15.70 28.58
CA SER A 461 9.69 15.78 29.45
C SER A 461 11.00 15.63 28.69
N THR A 462 11.05 14.78 27.64
CA THR A 462 12.29 14.46 26.91
C THR A 462 12.49 15.29 25.64
N GLY A 463 11.44 15.87 25.09
CA GLY A 463 11.49 16.58 23.80
C GLY A 463 11.96 15.71 22.63
N MET A 464 11.79 14.38 22.70
CA MET A 464 12.19 13.44 21.65
C MET A 464 11.43 13.68 20.36
N ARG A 465 12.06 13.35 19.22
CA ARG A 465 11.39 13.34 17.92
C ARG A 465 10.46 12.13 17.82
N LEU A 466 9.43 12.23 16.97
CA LEU A 466 8.46 11.16 16.78
C LEU A 466 9.11 9.81 16.43
N ALA A 467 10.12 9.81 15.55
CA ALA A 467 10.86 8.60 15.20
C ALA A 467 11.64 8.02 16.39
N GLU A 468 12.27 8.89 17.19
CA GLU A 468 13.02 8.50 18.39
C GLU A 468 12.09 7.86 19.45
N LEU A 469 10.84 8.37 19.59
CA LEU A 469 9.83 7.80 20.47
C LEU A 469 9.40 6.39 20.02
N VAL A 470 9.24 6.19 18.71
CA VAL A 470 8.83 4.89 18.13
C VAL A 470 9.92 3.83 18.28
N ASP A 471 11.19 4.24 18.12
CA ASP A 471 12.33 3.33 18.13
C ASP A 471 12.80 2.98 19.56
N ALA A 472 12.29 3.67 20.57
CA ALA A 472 12.67 3.47 21.96
C ALA A 472 12.21 2.11 22.51
N LYS A 473 13.15 1.38 23.13
CA LYS A 473 12.95 0.05 23.74
C LYS A 473 13.43 0.03 25.18
N LEU A 474 13.00 -0.97 25.97
CA LEU A 474 13.42 -1.12 27.36
C LEU A 474 14.94 -1.23 27.50
N LYS A 475 15.65 -1.88 26.57
CA LYS A 475 17.13 -1.95 26.57
C LYS A 475 17.85 -0.61 26.50
N HIS A 476 17.14 0.44 26.10
CA HIS A 476 17.71 1.80 26.04
C HIS A 476 17.60 2.53 27.37
N LEU A 477 16.86 1.98 28.35
CA LEU A 477 16.77 2.50 29.71
C LEU A 477 17.93 2.02 30.55
N TYR A 478 18.48 2.89 31.35
CA TYR A 478 19.45 2.56 32.39
C TYR A 478 19.33 3.54 33.56
N SER A 479 19.77 3.12 34.73
CA SER A 479 19.78 3.98 35.92
C SER A 479 21.16 4.53 36.19
N MET A 480 21.23 5.77 36.69
CA MET A 480 22.44 6.41 37.16
C MET A 480 22.24 6.84 38.63
N PRO A 481 23.28 6.72 39.51
CA PRO A 481 23.22 7.27 40.84
C PRO A 481 23.09 8.79 40.77
N LEU A 482 22.39 9.38 41.74
CA LEU A 482 22.31 10.84 41.87
C LEU A 482 23.57 11.33 42.57
N SER A 483 24.22 12.36 42.00
CA SER A 483 25.40 13.00 42.62
C SER A 483 25.04 13.64 43.94
N GLY A 484 25.71 13.21 45.03
CA GLY A 484 25.56 13.79 46.37
C GLY A 484 24.31 13.42 47.14
N ARG A 485 23.52 12.42 46.67
CA ARG A 485 22.28 11.95 47.31
C ARG A 485 22.08 10.45 47.16
N LEU A 486 21.32 9.86 48.08
CA LEU A 486 20.79 8.51 47.93
C LEU A 486 19.67 8.53 46.88
N GLY A 487 19.74 7.63 45.91
CA GLY A 487 18.75 7.45 44.85
C GLY A 487 19.36 7.29 43.47
N GLN A 488 18.53 6.95 42.54
CA GLN A 488 18.89 6.72 41.13
C GLN A 488 17.97 7.51 40.23
N ARG A 489 18.52 7.95 39.07
CA ARG A 489 17.74 8.57 38.02
C ARG A 489 17.75 7.66 36.79
N TRP A 490 16.60 7.49 36.19
CA TRP A 490 16.47 6.76 34.94
C TRP A 490 16.88 7.65 33.75
N MET A 491 17.67 7.07 32.90
CA MET A 491 18.17 7.69 31.66
C MET A 491 17.71 6.87 30.47
N LEU A 492 17.41 7.55 29.35
CA LEU A 492 17.07 6.92 28.09
C LEU A 492 18.13 7.25 27.05
N ARG A 493 18.78 6.23 26.49
CA ARG A 493 19.68 6.38 25.32
C ARG A 493 18.83 6.58 24.07
N VAL A 494 19.11 7.64 23.33
CA VAL A 494 18.36 8.03 22.13
C VAL A 494 19.33 8.16 20.97
N GLN A 495 19.05 7.44 19.90
CA GLN A 495 19.76 7.56 18.64
C GLN A 495 19.11 8.67 17.80
N GLY A 496 19.81 9.76 17.59
CA GLY A 496 19.33 10.93 16.86
C GLY A 496 19.70 10.92 15.38
N LYS A 497 19.39 12.03 14.70
CA LYS A 497 19.70 12.22 13.28
C LYS A 497 21.24 12.16 13.06
N GLY A 498 21.69 11.36 12.09
CA GLY A 498 23.09 11.16 11.77
C GLY A 498 23.82 10.25 12.78
N ASP A 499 23.10 9.29 13.32
CA ASP A 499 23.60 8.23 14.23
C ASP A 499 24.19 8.73 15.55
N LYS A 500 23.89 9.97 15.93
CA LYS A 500 24.38 10.58 17.17
C LYS A 500 23.61 10.04 18.37
N LEU A 501 24.33 9.38 19.28
CA LEU A 501 23.79 8.93 20.55
C LEU A 501 23.75 10.08 21.56
N ARG A 502 22.66 10.19 22.29
CA ARG A 502 22.55 11.06 23.47
C ARG A 502 21.79 10.36 24.58
N ALA A 503 22.04 10.74 25.80
CA ALA A 503 21.29 10.32 26.97
C ALA A 503 20.30 11.42 27.37
N VAL A 504 19.06 11.03 27.63
CA VAL A 504 18.02 11.95 28.08
C VAL A 504 17.49 11.47 29.43
N PRO A 505 17.54 12.31 30.47
CA PRO A 505 17.02 11.93 31.78
C PRO A 505 15.50 11.86 31.77
N MET A 506 14.97 10.87 32.48
CA MET A 506 13.54 10.68 32.71
C MET A 506 13.19 11.14 34.13
N GLY A 507 12.17 12.00 34.24
CA GLY A 507 11.63 12.40 35.54
C GLY A 507 10.96 11.24 36.28
N ALA A 508 10.78 11.42 37.58
CA ALA A 508 10.11 10.40 38.41
C ALA A 508 8.67 10.14 37.99
N ASP A 509 7.96 11.18 37.52
CA ASP A 509 6.62 11.12 36.95
C ASP A 509 6.54 10.26 35.70
N VAL A 510 7.53 10.40 34.79
CA VAL A 510 7.63 9.59 33.55
C VAL A 510 7.88 8.12 33.87
N HIS A 511 8.76 7.87 34.87
CA HIS A 511 9.06 6.51 35.28
C HIS A 511 7.85 5.84 35.95
N ALA A 512 7.13 6.54 36.84
CA ALA A 512 5.89 6.05 37.44
C ALA A 512 4.81 5.76 36.38
N ALA A 513 4.64 6.64 35.39
CA ALA A 513 3.71 6.41 34.29
C ALA A 513 4.12 5.20 33.42
N LEU A 514 5.42 4.98 33.23
CA LEU A 514 5.92 3.78 32.53
C LEU A 514 5.54 2.50 33.29
N GLN A 515 5.72 2.46 34.61
CA GLN A 515 5.37 1.31 35.45
C GLN A 515 3.88 0.97 35.34
N VAL A 516 3.00 1.99 35.45
CA VAL A 516 1.55 1.82 35.28
C VAL A 516 1.22 1.31 33.88
N TYR A 517 1.87 1.86 32.85
CA TYR A 517 1.65 1.44 31.48
C TYR A 517 2.13 0.01 31.21
N LEU A 518 3.29 -0.40 31.72
CA LEU A 518 3.78 -1.78 31.61
C LEU A 518 2.80 -2.75 32.31
N ALA A 519 2.38 -2.45 33.53
CA ALA A 519 1.40 -3.25 34.26
C ALA A 519 0.08 -3.40 33.48
N SER A 520 -0.40 -2.31 32.84
CA SER A 520 -1.63 -2.33 32.03
C SER A 520 -1.52 -3.23 30.78
N ARG A 521 -0.31 -3.59 30.36
CA ARG A 521 -0.03 -4.52 29.26
C ARG A 521 0.19 -5.96 29.76
N GLY A 522 0.05 -6.23 31.05
CA GLY A 522 0.37 -7.52 31.64
C GLY A 522 1.88 -7.80 31.78
N LEU A 523 2.71 -6.78 31.73
CA LEU A 523 4.16 -6.82 31.90
C LEU A 523 4.54 -6.47 33.35
N ALA A 524 5.74 -6.86 33.77
CA ALA A 524 6.27 -6.46 35.07
C ALA A 524 6.38 -4.92 35.15
N PRO A 525 5.97 -4.27 36.26
CA PRO A 525 6.10 -2.83 36.42
C PRO A 525 7.56 -2.35 36.34
N SER A 526 8.50 -3.15 36.85
CA SER A 526 9.92 -2.86 36.75
C SER A 526 10.42 -3.07 35.32
N PRO A 527 11.01 -2.07 34.65
CA PRO A 527 11.54 -2.22 33.30
C PRO A 527 12.59 -3.33 33.17
N ALA A 528 13.39 -3.54 34.22
CA ALA A 528 14.49 -4.50 34.24
C ALA A 528 14.02 -5.98 34.25
N GLU A 529 12.78 -6.24 34.64
CA GLU A 529 12.20 -7.59 34.71
C GLU A 529 11.55 -8.05 33.41
N ASN A 530 11.53 -7.19 32.38
CA ASN A 530 10.94 -7.47 31.10
C ASN A 530 12.00 -7.74 30.01
N ASP A 531 11.57 -8.35 28.87
CA ASP A 531 12.44 -8.51 27.71
C ASP A 531 13.02 -7.14 27.28
N PRO A 532 14.35 -7.03 27.20
CA PRO A 532 15.04 -5.80 26.76
C PRO A 532 14.62 -5.31 25.36
N GLY A 533 14.11 -6.19 24.49
CA GLY A 533 13.61 -5.88 23.16
C GLY A 533 12.22 -5.23 23.15
N THR A 534 11.51 -5.22 24.29
CA THR A 534 10.14 -4.66 24.40
C THR A 534 10.11 -3.19 24.03
N PRO A 535 9.22 -2.77 23.09
CA PRO A 535 9.06 -1.36 22.75
C PRO A 535 8.49 -0.56 23.91
N LEU A 536 9.04 0.65 24.15
CA LEU A 536 8.48 1.57 25.14
C LEU A 536 7.06 2.01 24.78
N ILE A 537 6.76 2.18 23.48
CA ILE A 537 5.44 2.56 23.00
C ILE A 537 4.94 1.49 22.03
N ALA A 538 3.97 0.70 22.44
CA ALA A 538 3.48 -0.45 21.70
C ALA A 538 1.97 -0.43 21.45
N HIS A 539 1.50 -1.33 20.61
CA HIS A 539 0.10 -1.71 20.53
C HIS A 539 -0.36 -2.28 21.89
N ILE A 540 -1.65 -2.11 22.21
CA ILE A 540 -2.18 -2.56 23.52
C ILE A 540 -2.20 -4.08 23.60
N GLN A 541 -2.63 -4.73 22.52
CA GLN A 541 -2.81 -6.19 22.46
C GLN A 541 -1.57 -6.95 21.97
N GLU A 542 -0.59 -6.25 21.41
CA GLU A 542 0.60 -6.87 20.81
C GLU A 542 1.87 -6.22 21.34
N ASN A 543 2.91 -7.02 21.59
CA ASN A 543 4.23 -6.50 21.95
C ASN A 543 4.99 -5.97 20.72
N LYS A 544 4.32 -5.13 19.93
CA LYS A 544 4.83 -4.52 18.71
C LYS A 544 4.80 -3.00 18.81
N ALA A 545 5.89 -2.34 18.40
CA ALA A 545 5.97 -0.88 18.39
C ALA A 545 4.86 -0.25 17.55
N LEU A 546 4.30 0.86 18.01
CA LEU A 546 3.42 1.70 17.19
C LEU A 546 4.20 2.25 15.99
N SER A 547 3.54 2.34 14.83
CA SER A 547 4.13 3.09 13.72
C SER A 547 4.15 4.60 14.01
N ALA A 548 5.05 5.34 13.38
CA ALA A 548 5.10 6.80 13.50
C ALA A 548 3.75 7.47 13.16
N SER A 549 3.05 6.95 12.15
CA SER A 549 1.71 7.45 11.78
C SER A 549 0.66 7.17 12.84
N ALA A 550 0.69 6.00 13.48
CA ALA A 550 -0.24 5.63 14.55
C ALA A 550 0.01 6.48 15.81
N LEU A 551 1.28 6.66 16.18
CA LEU A 551 1.66 7.52 17.32
C LEU A 551 1.29 8.98 17.07
N TYR A 552 1.54 9.49 15.86
CA TYR A 552 1.13 10.84 15.48
C TYR A 552 -0.39 11.03 15.56
N LYS A 553 -1.15 10.04 15.06
CA LYS A 553 -2.61 10.07 15.13
C LYS A 553 -3.09 10.06 16.59
N LEU A 554 -2.55 9.18 17.44
CA LEU A 554 -2.88 9.10 18.86
C LEU A 554 -2.75 10.47 19.55
N LEU A 555 -1.63 11.15 19.36
CA LEU A 555 -1.38 12.46 19.96
C LEU A 555 -2.27 13.56 19.35
N ARG A 556 -2.50 13.53 18.04
CA ARG A 556 -3.42 14.46 17.37
C ARG A 556 -4.85 14.33 17.85
N ASP A 557 -5.31 13.12 18.09
CA ASP A 557 -6.67 12.86 18.58
C ASP A 557 -6.82 13.34 20.03
N ALA A 558 -5.78 13.17 20.86
CA ALA A 558 -5.76 13.71 22.23
C ALA A 558 -5.81 15.26 22.24
N PHE A 559 -5.02 15.93 21.40
CA PHE A 559 -5.08 17.39 21.27
C PHE A 559 -6.45 17.88 20.80
N LYS A 560 -7.07 17.21 19.85
CA LYS A 560 -8.40 17.58 19.36
C LYS A 560 -9.48 17.40 20.42
N ALA A 561 -9.42 16.31 21.19
CA ALA A 561 -10.36 16.06 22.29
C ALA A 561 -10.23 17.15 23.38
N ALA A 562 -9.00 17.46 23.80
CA ALA A 562 -8.76 18.53 24.77
C ALA A 562 -9.21 19.91 24.26
N ALA A 563 -8.95 20.21 22.97
CA ALA A 563 -9.38 21.45 22.33
C ALA A 563 -10.92 21.59 22.33
N GLU A 564 -11.66 20.52 22.12
CA GLU A 564 -13.11 20.55 22.14
C GLU A 564 -13.64 20.87 23.56
N VAL A 565 -13.05 20.28 24.59
CA VAL A 565 -13.40 20.58 25.97
C VAL A 565 -13.02 22.03 26.34
N MET A 566 -11.86 22.54 25.87
CA MET A 566 -11.47 23.94 26.01
C MET A 566 -12.52 24.88 25.39
N ARG A 567 -12.96 24.56 24.17
CA ARG A 567 -13.99 25.35 23.49
C ARG A 567 -15.30 25.39 24.26
N MET A 568 -15.74 24.23 24.77
CA MET A 568 -16.95 24.15 25.62
C MET A 568 -16.84 24.96 26.91
N ARG A 569 -15.63 25.09 27.46
CA ARG A 569 -15.36 25.90 28.67
C ARG A 569 -15.10 27.38 28.39
N GLY A 570 -15.26 27.85 27.14
CA GLY A 570 -15.11 29.25 26.76
C GLY A 570 -13.68 29.68 26.36
N HIS A 571 -12.69 28.78 26.35
CA HIS A 571 -11.31 29.07 25.99
C HIS A 571 -11.07 28.90 24.47
N ALA A 572 -11.77 29.67 23.63
CA ALA A 572 -11.81 29.48 22.17
C ALA A 572 -10.46 29.69 21.51
N GLU A 573 -9.63 30.64 21.94
CA GLU A 573 -8.32 30.91 21.34
C GLU A 573 -7.31 29.81 21.68
N ASP A 574 -7.26 29.35 22.93
CA ASP A 574 -6.43 28.22 23.34
C ASP A 574 -6.83 26.94 22.59
N ALA A 575 -8.13 26.71 22.40
CA ALA A 575 -8.65 25.60 21.64
C ALA A 575 -8.18 25.64 20.16
N LYS A 576 -8.20 26.80 19.50
CA LYS A 576 -7.69 26.97 18.13
C LYS A 576 -6.19 26.64 18.02
N GLN A 577 -5.41 27.03 19.03
CA GLN A 577 -3.99 26.70 19.11
C GLN A 577 -3.79 25.20 19.35
N MET A 578 -4.50 24.61 20.31
CA MET A 578 -4.40 23.18 20.66
C MET A 578 -4.70 22.26 19.45
N VAL A 579 -5.68 22.59 18.61
CA VAL A 579 -5.99 21.84 17.39
C VAL A 579 -4.80 21.82 16.42
N LYS A 580 -3.98 22.89 16.37
CA LYS A 580 -2.79 22.99 15.53
C LYS A 580 -1.58 22.25 16.12
N ALA A 581 -1.63 21.86 17.41
CA ALA A 581 -0.52 21.22 18.09
C ALA A 581 -0.08 19.93 17.41
N SER A 582 1.23 19.70 17.39
CA SER A 582 1.88 18.51 16.84
C SER A 582 2.94 17.99 17.80
N THR A 583 3.46 16.81 17.54
CA THR A 583 4.55 16.22 18.32
C THR A 583 5.78 17.12 18.45
N HIS A 584 6.01 18.00 17.48
CA HIS A 584 7.13 18.93 17.48
C HIS A 584 6.96 20.06 18.51
N TRP A 585 5.71 20.36 18.88
CA TRP A 585 5.41 21.36 19.90
C TRP A 585 5.89 20.95 21.29
N PHE A 586 5.89 19.67 21.64
CA PHE A 586 6.48 19.19 22.90
C PHE A 586 7.97 19.53 22.99
N ARG A 587 8.70 19.37 21.90
CA ARG A 587 10.11 19.68 21.83
C ARG A 587 10.37 21.19 21.95
N HIS A 588 9.55 22.01 21.29
CA HIS A 588 9.63 23.46 21.42
C HIS A 588 9.25 23.92 22.83
N ALA A 589 8.13 23.38 23.38
CA ALA A 589 7.72 23.67 24.74
C ALA A 589 8.83 23.34 25.75
N ARG A 590 9.44 22.15 25.65
CA ARG A 590 10.53 21.77 26.54
C ARG A 590 11.71 22.73 26.46
N GLY A 591 12.14 23.09 25.25
CA GLY A 591 13.21 24.08 25.06
C GLY A 591 12.88 25.44 25.65
N SER A 592 11.65 25.92 25.47
CA SER A 592 11.17 27.21 25.97
C SER A 592 11.00 27.25 27.50
N HIS A 593 10.64 26.12 28.13
CA HIS A 593 10.44 26.05 29.57
C HIS A 593 11.74 25.79 30.34
N LEU A 594 12.74 25.15 29.71
CA LEU A 594 14.05 24.92 30.35
C LEU A 594 14.90 26.18 30.48
N ALA A 595 14.80 27.12 29.55
CA ALA A 595 15.58 28.36 29.59
C ALA A 595 15.20 29.30 30.76
N PRO A 596 13.92 29.64 30.96
CA PRO A 596 13.49 30.43 32.13
C PRO A 596 13.75 29.74 33.49
N ALA A 597 13.76 28.40 33.47
CA ALA A 597 14.08 27.60 34.64
C ALA A 597 15.58 27.59 35.02
N GLY A 598 16.41 28.27 34.23
CA GLY A 598 17.83 28.47 34.52
C GLY A 598 18.77 27.45 33.86
N MET A 599 18.28 26.61 32.94
CA MET A 599 19.15 25.70 32.23
C MET A 599 19.98 26.46 31.15
N PRO A 600 21.32 26.37 31.14
CA PRO A 600 22.13 27.00 30.13
C PRO A 600 21.79 26.57 28.71
N LEU A 601 21.78 27.50 27.74
CA LEU A 601 21.41 27.23 26.34
C LEU A 601 22.25 26.08 25.71
N PRO A 602 23.57 25.94 25.94
CA PRO A 602 24.33 24.81 25.41
C PRO A 602 23.83 23.46 25.92
N LEU A 603 23.38 23.36 27.18
CA LEU A 603 22.78 22.14 27.76
C LEU A 603 21.43 21.85 27.16
N ILE A 604 20.59 22.86 26.91
CA ILE A 604 19.30 22.70 26.22
C ILE A 604 19.52 22.17 24.79
N HIS A 605 20.49 22.71 24.06
CA HIS A 605 20.84 22.24 22.72
C HIS A 605 21.33 20.78 22.72
N HIS A 606 22.15 20.40 23.68
CA HIS A 606 22.61 19.02 23.87
C HIS A 606 21.43 18.09 24.21
N TYR A 607 20.63 18.49 25.19
CA TYR A 607 19.44 17.76 25.62
C TYR A 607 18.48 17.46 24.48
N LEU A 608 18.19 18.46 23.67
CA LEU A 608 17.33 18.31 22.51
C LEU A 608 18.01 17.66 21.29
N GLY A 609 19.34 17.52 21.27
CA GLY A 609 20.12 16.99 20.14
C GLY A 609 20.00 17.87 18.89
N HIS A 610 20.25 19.19 19.03
CA HIS A 610 20.36 20.12 17.91
C HIS A 610 21.74 20.00 17.26
N ALA A 611 21.78 19.92 15.93
CA ALA A 611 23.02 19.62 15.18
C ALA A 611 23.98 20.80 14.98
N SER A 612 23.59 22.03 15.31
CA SER A 612 24.36 23.24 15.01
C SER A 612 24.61 24.09 16.26
N LEU A 613 25.70 23.80 16.89
CA LEU A 613 26.62 24.72 17.51
C LEU A 613 27.96 24.00 17.45
N THR A 614 28.99 24.61 16.86
CA THR A 614 30.35 24.06 16.78
C THR A 614 30.82 23.75 18.20
N PRO A 615 31.01 22.50 18.59
CA PRO A 615 31.37 22.18 19.96
C PRO A 615 32.86 22.08 20.09
N ASN A 616 33.42 22.80 21.01
CA ASN A 616 34.67 22.36 21.63
C ASN A 616 34.36 21.10 22.44
N SER A 617 34.84 19.97 21.94
CA SER A 617 34.56 18.59 22.42
C SER A 617 35.05 18.30 23.87
N ILE A 618 35.65 19.25 24.55
CA ILE A 618 36.24 19.11 25.88
C ILE A 618 35.21 19.24 27.00
N TYR A 619 34.05 19.91 26.74
CA TYR A 619 32.98 20.07 27.72
C TYR A 619 31.99 18.91 27.80
N LEU A 620 32.13 17.89 26.97
CA LEU A 620 31.11 16.84 26.80
C LEU A 620 31.18 15.73 27.88
N ARG A 621 32.26 15.61 28.66
CA ARG A 621 32.38 14.55 29.68
C ARG A 621 31.57 14.80 30.98
N ASN A 622 31.27 16.08 31.31
CA ASN A 622 30.50 16.42 32.51
C ASN A 622 29.03 16.77 32.24
N ASN A 623 28.55 16.55 31.03
CA ASN A 623 27.21 17.03 30.63
C ASN A 623 26.04 16.26 31.24
N GLU A 624 26.19 14.98 31.54
CA GLU A 624 25.09 14.15 32.11
C GLU A 624 24.82 14.53 33.58
N GLU A 625 25.89 14.81 34.36
CA GLU A 625 25.73 15.29 35.76
C GLU A 625 25.11 16.69 35.79
N ASN A 626 25.59 17.63 34.98
CA ASN A 626 25.04 18.97 34.92
C ASN A 626 23.59 19.01 34.41
N LEU A 627 23.24 18.11 33.49
CA LEU A 627 21.89 17.95 32.98
C LEU A 627 20.94 17.44 34.09
N ASN A 628 21.40 16.46 34.87
CA ASN A 628 20.67 15.92 36.00
C ASN A 628 20.43 17.00 37.10
N LEU A 629 21.49 17.77 37.43
CA LEU A 629 21.40 18.82 38.42
C LEU A 629 20.41 19.94 38.02
N ALA A 630 20.45 20.35 36.73
CA ALA A 630 19.52 21.36 36.22
C ALA A 630 18.07 20.88 36.21
N LEU A 631 17.84 19.59 35.91
CA LEU A 631 16.50 19.00 35.97
C LEU A 631 15.97 18.89 37.39
N GLU A 632 16.83 18.55 38.37
CA GLU A 632 16.43 18.53 39.78
C GLU A 632 15.98 19.91 40.30
N VAL A 633 16.65 20.96 39.87
CA VAL A 633 16.27 22.35 40.21
C VAL A 633 14.90 22.68 39.64
N LEU A 634 14.62 22.22 38.41
CA LEU A 634 13.33 22.42 37.73
C LEU A 634 12.19 21.66 38.40
N GLU A 635 12.42 20.41 38.74
CA GLU A 635 11.43 19.53 39.39
C GLU A 635 11.08 20.08 40.78
N ARG A 636 12.05 20.63 41.52
CA ARG A 636 11.80 21.29 42.81
C ARG A 636 10.97 22.59 42.68
N ARG A 637 11.24 23.40 41.65
CA ARG A 637 10.46 24.62 41.39
C ARG A 637 9.02 24.28 40.98
N ALA A 638 8.82 23.23 40.17
CA ALA A 638 7.52 22.76 39.77
C ALA A 638 6.72 22.12 40.93
N ALA A 639 7.39 21.50 41.91
CA ALA A 639 6.76 20.93 43.10
C ALA A 639 6.40 22.00 44.16
N ASN A 640 7.04 23.18 44.10
CA ASN A 640 6.82 24.31 45.03
C ASN A 640 5.93 25.43 44.43
N ALA A 641 5.48 25.28 43.17
CA ALA A 641 4.51 26.15 42.50
C ALA A 641 3.14 25.48 42.37
#